data_9d0f29ce4ffc936f20b0e6e35b89f243
#
_entry.id   9d0f29ce4ffc936f20b0e6e35b89f243
#
_cell.length_a   1.000
_cell.length_b   1.000
_cell.length_c   1.000
_cell.angle_alpha   90.00
_cell.angle_beta   90.00
_cell.angle_gamma   90.00
#
_symmetry.space_group_name_H-M   'P 1'
#
loop_
_entity.id
_entity.type
_entity.pdbx_description
1 polymer ?
#
loop_
_entity_poly.entity_id
_entity_poly.type
_entity_poly.pdbx_seq_one_letter_code
_entity_poly.pdbx_strand_id
1 'polypeptide(L)'
;MIGSAPAILQRLFRVIVAWRWQVVLLYSLLLPAGIYLALQVKTDNSIDSLIVEDDLDYQESQAFRKIFTEGEHAILLAEAKDPFAADVVAKVKEIERLLSQVPRVGTFSAFDLYERARVLSAGTPGAPGDFRAFATGTRMFAKQGLVGKGFIGIALDLQVADTAQRDETLAAIDRVLAPIEAAPAPLTRIRRVGGPYVDSYLETETGRASMKYLPLFGLFVIIVNLTLYRSVRTLFAFLLTLAVCASLTVGFARLIGFHFTIVSSLVPLTILVTATAALVYIQSRFAEHPGEGTIDEHQIFTLANKFVATTASIFAAAIGFAALAVSGIRPIRDMGLWVAAGLVVTWVVVFTLFPALQKILATPILRQRTASGHLLLRLFDTLPRFTYHWRWPILVLSTLLMITGAIALTGIPGRISPMKLETDSLAYIDKSLPLYEDTRRFEEAISGLSAIQIWVSTPDGGVLDPGLLLGLEEFTRELERDRRVGSVAGPTTLLAWMSYATGQGDRLAADPAAWEGLAAQLDQILLEEPAARAYIDINSLANARLTMIHRGSDFKGVGEIKQLVRSCWDKAGSAHPALGASRVRVVGEGLLQAKIAEYMVPTLTESFALTAGIIFVAFLIVFRSGAARLMAMIPSVFAILVMFLVMRVIGIPLNIATILIASTVLGASENDQIHFFFHFQERRNN
;
A
#
# COMPACT_ATOMS: atom_id res chain seq x y z
N MET A 1 44.12 30.98 -2.89
CA MET A 1 43.99 30.43 -4.27
C MET A 1 42.71 29.62 -4.31
N ILE A 2 41.69 30.09 -5.05
CA ILE A 2 40.45 29.36 -5.28
C ILE A 2 40.83 28.08 -6.04
N GLY A 3 40.58 26.91 -5.46
CA GLY A 3 40.94 25.63 -6.05
C GLY A 3 40.48 25.55 -7.50
N SER A 4 41.40 25.32 -8.44
CA SER A 4 41.13 25.36 -9.88
C SER A 4 40.12 24.23 -10.23
N ALA A 5 38.89 24.60 -10.60
CA ALA A 5 37.95 23.65 -11.14
C ALA A 5 38.57 22.93 -12.36
N PRO A 6 38.35 21.60 -12.55
CA PRO A 6 38.96 20.84 -13.63
C PRO A 6 38.69 21.48 -15.00
N ALA A 7 39.73 21.73 -15.78
CA ALA A 7 39.61 22.39 -17.09
C ALA A 7 38.65 21.71 -18.06
N ILE A 8 38.53 20.38 -17.95
CA ILE A 8 37.59 19.57 -18.74
C ILE A 8 36.15 19.95 -18.42
N LEU A 9 35.78 20.08 -17.12
CA LEU A 9 34.43 20.47 -16.70
C LEU A 9 34.09 21.91 -17.13
N GLN A 10 35.07 22.80 -17.05
CA GLN A 10 34.86 24.17 -17.55
C GLN A 10 34.58 24.20 -19.05
N ARG A 11 35.27 23.38 -19.85
CA ARG A 11 34.97 23.24 -21.29
C ARG A 11 33.58 22.70 -21.54
N LEU A 12 33.18 21.66 -20.82
CA LEU A 12 31.84 21.07 -20.91
C LEU A 12 30.74 22.12 -20.64
N PHE A 13 30.85 22.82 -19.52
CA PHE A 13 29.84 23.84 -19.16
C PHE A 13 29.86 25.06 -20.08
N ARG A 14 30.99 25.42 -20.67
CA ARG A 14 31.06 26.44 -21.69
C ARG A 14 30.23 26.05 -22.92
N VAL A 15 30.28 24.82 -23.36
CA VAL A 15 29.46 24.29 -24.47
C VAL A 15 27.98 24.33 -24.10
N ILE A 16 27.58 23.83 -22.92
CA ILE A 16 26.19 23.79 -22.46
C ILE A 16 25.60 25.22 -22.40
N VAL A 17 26.32 26.16 -21.82
CA VAL A 17 25.87 27.58 -21.74
C VAL A 17 25.85 28.26 -23.11
N ALA A 18 26.77 27.91 -24.02
CA ALA A 18 26.75 28.40 -25.40
C ALA A 18 25.48 27.89 -26.15
N TRP A 19 25.11 26.63 -25.95
CA TRP A 19 23.95 26.00 -26.60
C TRP A 19 22.64 26.19 -25.80
N ARG A 20 22.55 27.22 -24.95
CA ARG A 20 21.41 27.46 -24.03
C ARG A 20 20.04 27.46 -24.71
N TRP A 21 19.94 28.05 -25.95
CA TRP A 21 18.66 28.09 -26.66
C TRP A 21 18.21 26.73 -27.16
N GLN A 22 19.15 25.92 -27.66
CA GLN A 22 18.87 24.56 -28.10
C GLN A 22 18.46 23.67 -26.91
N VAL A 23 19.14 23.85 -25.76
CA VAL A 23 18.78 23.13 -24.51
C VAL A 23 17.36 23.49 -24.06
N VAL A 24 17.03 24.79 -24.03
CA VAL A 24 15.68 25.21 -23.63
C VAL A 24 14.63 24.73 -24.64
N LEU A 25 14.92 24.79 -25.95
CA LEU A 25 14.03 24.27 -26.98
C LEU A 25 13.76 22.78 -26.79
N LEU A 26 14.82 21.98 -26.55
CA LEU A 26 14.69 20.54 -26.27
C LEU A 26 13.75 20.27 -25.09
N TYR A 27 13.96 20.94 -23.96
CA TYR A 27 13.12 20.74 -22.78
C TYR A 27 11.71 21.32 -22.92
N SER A 28 11.53 22.33 -23.75
CA SER A 28 10.20 22.86 -24.11
C SER A 28 9.36 21.85 -24.90
N LEU A 29 10.02 20.96 -25.66
CA LEU A 29 9.37 19.84 -26.35
C LEU A 29 9.18 18.63 -25.42
N LEU A 30 10.16 18.35 -24.56
CA LEU A 30 10.11 17.20 -23.62
C LEU A 30 9.10 17.40 -22.48
N LEU A 31 8.90 18.64 -22.02
CA LEU A 31 7.98 18.93 -20.91
C LEU A 31 6.52 18.55 -21.24
N PRO A 32 5.92 18.98 -22.35
CA PRO A 32 4.56 18.55 -22.72
C PRO A 32 4.46 17.04 -22.93
N ALA A 33 5.47 16.43 -23.56
CA ALA A 33 5.52 14.98 -23.74
C ALA A 33 5.59 14.24 -22.39
N GLY A 34 6.43 14.72 -21.48
CA GLY A 34 6.53 14.19 -20.11
C GLY A 34 5.22 14.33 -19.33
N ILE A 35 4.55 15.47 -19.42
CA ILE A 35 3.22 15.69 -18.80
C ILE A 35 2.18 14.74 -19.40
N TYR A 36 2.15 14.62 -20.74
CA TYR A 36 1.21 13.72 -21.42
C TYR A 36 1.38 12.26 -20.97
N LEU A 37 2.62 11.78 -20.90
CA LEU A 37 2.92 10.44 -20.40
C LEU A 37 2.60 10.28 -18.91
N ALA A 38 2.90 11.31 -18.11
CA ALA A 38 2.62 11.30 -16.67
C ALA A 38 1.12 11.19 -16.36
N LEU A 39 0.26 11.83 -17.14
CA LEU A 39 -1.19 11.74 -17.00
C LEU A 39 -1.75 10.37 -17.38
N GLN A 40 -0.99 9.53 -18.07
CA GLN A 40 -1.38 8.18 -18.46
C GLN A 40 -0.88 7.09 -17.51
N VAL A 41 -0.13 7.44 -16.47
CA VAL A 41 0.32 6.48 -15.45
C VAL A 41 -0.90 6.03 -14.64
N LYS A 42 -1.16 4.73 -14.66
CA LYS A 42 -2.29 4.13 -13.93
C LYS A 42 -1.93 3.98 -12.46
N THR A 43 -2.95 4.00 -11.61
CA THR A 43 -2.85 3.64 -10.18
C THR A 43 -3.25 2.17 -10.03
N ASP A 44 -2.49 1.41 -9.24
CA ASP A 44 -2.78 0.02 -8.94
C ASP A 44 -2.33 -0.27 -7.50
N ASN A 45 -3.29 -0.36 -6.59
CA ASN A 45 -3.08 -0.72 -5.19
C ASN A 45 -3.59 -2.13 -4.87
N SER A 46 -3.86 -2.94 -5.89
CA SER A 46 -4.30 -4.31 -5.71
C SER A 46 -3.23 -5.14 -4.98
N ILE A 47 -3.66 -6.13 -4.24
CA ILE A 47 -2.77 -7.07 -3.53
C ILE A 47 -1.88 -7.82 -4.51
N ASP A 48 -2.38 -8.09 -5.71
CA ASP A 48 -1.62 -8.72 -6.78
C ASP A 48 -0.40 -7.91 -7.19
N SER A 49 -0.50 -6.58 -7.16
CA SER A 49 0.61 -5.70 -7.46
C SER A 49 1.71 -5.72 -6.38
N LEU A 50 1.41 -6.24 -5.19
CA LEU A 50 2.33 -6.26 -4.05
C LEU A 50 3.29 -7.47 -4.05
N ILE A 51 2.98 -8.55 -4.79
CA ILE A 51 3.74 -9.80 -4.78
C ILE A 51 4.50 -9.99 -6.09
N VAL A 52 5.65 -10.63 -6.00
CA VAL A 52 6.47 -10.96 -7.18
C VAL A 52 5.84 -12.12 -7.94
N GLU A 53 5.82 -12.04 -9.27
CA GLU A 53 5.17 -13.02 -10.18
C GLU A 53 5.72 -14.44 -10.07
N ASP A 54 6.98 -14.62 -9.66
CA ASP A 54 7.65 -15.93 -9.50
C ASP A 54 7.25 -16.66 -8.21
N ASP A 55 6.41 -16.06 -7.37
CA ASP A 55 5.97 -16.66 -6.12
C ASP A 55 4.96 -17.79 -6.35
N LEU A 56 5.19 -18.97 -5.76
CA LEU A 56 4.34 -20.15 -5.94
C LEU A 56 2.90 -19.94 -5.46
N ASP A 57 2.72 -19.25 -4.31
CA ASP A 57 1.38 -19.00 -3.77
C ASP A 57 0.61 -18.01 -4.64
N TYR A 58 1.33 -17.06 -5.24
CA TYR A 58 0.77 -16.15 -6.23
C TYR A 58 0.33 -16.90 -7.48
N GLN A 59 1.19 -17.77 -8.04
CA GLN A 59 0.87 -18.56 -9.23
C GLN A 59 -0.30 -19.52 -8.98
N GLU A 60 -0.36 -20.17 -7.82
CA GLU A 60 -1.49 -21.04 -7.43
C GLU A 60 -2.77 -20.21 -7.27
N SER A 61 -2.71 -19.03 -6.68
CA SER A 61 -3.87 -18.13 -6.55
C SER A 61 -4.33 -17.61 -7.92
N GLN A 62 -3.43 -17.32 -8.84
CA GLN A 62 -3.79 -16.95 -10.22
C GLN A 62 -4.41 -18.13 -10.99
N ALA A 63 -3.92 -19.36 -10.79
CA ALA A 63 -4.52 -20.55 -11.39
C ALA A 63 -5.93 -20.79 -10.84
N PHE A 64 -6.13 -20.58 -9.54
CA PHE A 64 -7.43 -20.68 -8.88
C PHE A 64 -8.43 -19.65 -9.44
N ARG A 65 -8.05 -18.39 -9.63
CA ARG A 65 -8.90 -17.34 -10.18
C ARG A 65 -9.37 -17.60 -11.62
N LYS A 66 -8.61 -18.38 -12.39
CA LYS A 66 -9.04 -18.82 -13.75
C LYS A 66 -10.19 -19.82 -13.71
N ILE A 67 -10.33 -20.55 -12.59
CA ILE A 67 -11.37 -21.57 -12.39
C ILE A 67 -12.57 -20.93 -11.68
N PHE A 68 -12.30 -20.23 -10.58
CA PHE A 68 -13.31 -19.57 -9.77
C PHE A 68 -13.18 -18.06 -9.94
N THR A 69 -14.15 -17.44 -10.62
CA THR A 69 -14.19 -15.99 -10.71
C THR A 69 -14.42 -15.42 -9.31
N GLU A 70 -13.44 -14.70 -8.79
CA GLU A 70 -13.61 -13.96 -7.55
C GLU A 70 -14.26 -12.62 -7.89
N GLY A 71 -15.53 -12.43 -7.50
CA GLY A 71 -16.15 -11.12 -7.42
C GLY A 71 -15.65 -10.39 -6.17
N GLU A 72 -15.68 -9.07 -6.19
CA GLU A 72 -15.44 -8.30 -4.97
C GLU A 72 -16.68 -8.36 -4.08
N HIS A 73 -16.50 -8.72 -2.80
CA HIS A 73 -17.60 -8.88 -1.87
C HIS A 73 -17.66 -7.74 -0.86
N ALA A 74 -18.85 -7.21 -0.65
CA ALA A 74 -19.15 -6.25 0.40
C ALA A 74 -20.42 -6.70 1.17
N ILE A 75 -20.64 -6.14 2.35
CA ILE A 75 -21.82 -6.39 3.16
C ILE A 75 -22.37 -5.05 3.64
N LEU A 76 -23.67 -4.86 3.48
CA LEU A 76 -24.39 -3.77 4.10
C LEU A 76 -25.08 -4.28 5.36
N LEU A 77 -24.89 -3.59 6.49
CA LEU A 77 -25.57 -3.91 7.74
C LEU A 77 -26.71 -2.90 7.95
N ALA A 78 -27.95 -3.36 7.85
CA ALA A 78 -29.12 -2.59 8.21
C ALA A 78 -29.38 -2.71 9.71
N GLU A 79 -28.91 -1.76 10.50
CA GLU A 79 -29.07 -1.74 11.96
C GLU A 79 -30.46 -1.25 12.37
N ALA A 80 -31.06 -1.93 13.34
CA ALA A 80 -32.33 -1.54 13.94
C ALA A 80 -32.41 -2.00 15.41
N LYS A 81 -33.27 -1.38 16.20
CA LYS A 81 -33.53 -1.82 17.59
C LYS A 81 -34.05 -3.26 17.65
N ASP A 82 -35.00 -3.58 16.78
CA ASP A 82 -35.47 -4.94 16.53
C ASP A 82 -35.35 -5.23 15.02
N PRO A 83 -34.31 -5.95 14.58
CA PRO A 83 -34.08 -6.21 13.17
C PRO A 83 -35.16 -7.09 12.53
N PHE A 84 -35.95 -7.80 13.33
CA PHE A 84 -37.02 -8.68 12.83
C PHE A 84 -38.40 -8.04 12.88
N ALA A 85 -38.54 -6.76 13.23
CA ALA A 85 -39.82 -6.07 13.14
C ALA A 85 -40.30 -5.99 11.69
N ALA A 86 -41.60 -6.10 11.46
CA ALA A 86 -42.17 -6.22 10.11
C ALA A 86 -41.84 -5.02 9.22
N ASP A 87 -41.82 -3.81 9.78
CA ASP A 87 -41.46 -2.58 9.10
C ASP A 87 -39.97 -2.53 8.74
N VAL A 88 -39.10 -3.04 9.61
CA VAL A 88 -37.65 -3.17 9.33
C VAL A 88 -37.40 -4.17 8.23
N VAL A 89 -37.99 -5.34 8.30
CA VAL A 89 -37.88 -6.38 7.25
C VAL A 89 -38.38 -5.86 5.91
N ALA A 90 -39.51 -5.14 5.89
CA ALA A 90 -40.03 -4.52 4.67
C ALA A 90 -39.04 -3.50 4.09
N LYS A 91 -38.36 -2.70 4.95
CA LYS A 91 -37.39 -1.72 4.51
C LYS A 91 -36.12 -2.38 3.96
N VAL A 92 -35.63 -3.44 4.60
CA VAL A 92 -34.47 -4.22 4.12
C VAL A 92 -34.77 -4.84 2.74
N LYS A 93 -35.96 -5.39 2.53
CA LYS A 93 -36.42 -5.88 1.21
C LYS A 93 -36.39 -4.78 0.17
N GLU A 94 -36.91 -3.60 0.51
CA GLU A 94 -36.91 -2.45 -0.41
C GLU A 94 -35.47 -2.10 -0.82
N ILE A 95 -34.54 -2.06 0.14
CA ILE A 95 -33.11 -1.80 -0.10
C ILE A 95 -32.54 -2.86 -1.03
N GLU A 96 -32.73 -4.14 -0.72
CA GLU A 96 -32.24 -5.25 -1.54
C GLU A 96 -32.76 -5.19 -2.97
N ARG A 97 -34.06 -4.94 -3.15
CA ARG A 97 -34.69 -4.75 -4.47
C ARG A 97 -34.11 -3.57 -5.25
N LEU A 98 -33.80 -2.45 -4.59
CA LEU A 98 -33.20 -1.28 -5.24
C LEU A 98 -31.75 -1.55 -5.63
N LEU A 99 -31.01 -2.24 -4.77
CA LEU A 99 -29.62 -2.60 -5.04
C LEU A 99 -29.48 -3.63 -6.16
N SER A 100 -30.40 -4.60 -6.27
CA SER A 100 -30.40 -5.58 -7.35
C SER A 100 -30.65 -4.96 -8.74
N GLN A 101 -31.12 -3.71 -8.79
CA GLN A 101 -31.28 -2.95 -10.04
C GLN A 101 -30.00 -2.20 -10.43
N VAL A 102 -29.00 -2.12 -9.53
CA VAL A 102 -27.71 -1.50 -9.83
C VAL A 102 -26.91 -2.45 -10.74
N PRO A 103 -26.43 -1.98 -11.89
CA PRO A 103 -25.61 -2.81 -12.77
C PRO A 103 -24.39 -3.40 -12.04
N ARG A 104 -24.07 -4.65 -12.32
CA ARG A 104 -22.93 -5.39 -11.74
C ARG A 104 -23.03 -5.67 -10.23
N VAL A 105 -24.19 -5.52 -9.64
CA VAL A 105 -24.43 -5.82 -8.22
C VAL A 105 -25.37 -7.02 -8.09
N GLY A 106 -24.84 -8.11 -7.53
CA GLY A 106 -25.66 -9.20 -7.01
C GLY A 106 -25.98 -8.98 -5.54
N THR A 107 -27.19 -9.27 -5.11
CA THR A 107 -27.59 -9.14 -3.71
C THR A 107 -27.99 -10.50 -3.14
N PHE A 108 -27.71 -10.71 -1.85
CA PHE A 108 -28.07 -11.93 -1.15
C PHE A 108 -28.31 -11.63 0.32
N SER A 109 -29.45 -12.05 0.87
CA SER A 109 -29.81 -11.85 2.26
C SER A 109 -30.41 -13.07 2.92
N ALA A 110 -30.50 -13.08 4.25
CA ALA A 110 -31.22 -14.12 4.97
C ALA A 110 -32.73 -14.14 4.61
N PHE A 111 -33.24 -13.01 4.16
CA PHE A 111 -34.63 -12.91 3.75
C PHE A 111 -34.89 -13.57 2.40
N ASP A 112 -34.01 -13.38 1.42
CA ASP A 112 -34.09 -14.08 0.12
C ASP A 112 -34.06 -15.60 0.34
N LEU A 113 -33.20 -16.08 1.23
CA LEU A 113 -33.17 -17.50 1.60
C LEU A 113 -34.45 -17.99 2.28
N TYR A 114 -35.05 -17.16 3.11
CA TYR A 114 -36.34 -17.50 3.75
C TYR A 114 -37.49 -17.64 2.72
N GLU A 115 -37.59 -16.72 1.77
CA GLU A 115 -38.63 -16.82 0.72
C GLU A 115 -38.44 -18.07 -0.16
N ARG A 116 -37.19 -18.39 -0.52
CA ARG A 116 -36.86 -19.61 -1.25
C ARG A 116 -37.19 -20.86 -0.43
N ALA A 117 -36.87 -20.87 0.88
CA ALA A 117 -37.24 -21.99 1.76
C ALA A 117 -38.75 -22.20 1.85
N ARG A 118 -39.53 -21.12 1.89
CA ARG A 118 -41.01 -21.19 1.86
C ARG A 118 -41.54 -21.82 0.57
N VAL A 119 -40.93 -21.51 -0.56
CA VAL A 119 -41.33 -22.09 -1.87
C VAL A 119 -40.96 -23.57 -1.91
N LEU A 120 -39.73 -23.93 -1.49
CA LEU A 120 -39.25 -25.31 -1.50
C LEU A 120 -39.99 -26.23 -0.54
N SER A 121 -40.44 -25.70 0.60
CA SER A 121 -41.14 -26.47 1.64
C SER A 121 -42.65 -26.33 1.56
N ALA A 122 -43.20 -25.72 0.53
CA ALA A 122 -44.63 -25.53 0.38
C ALA A 122 -45.38 -26.89 0.37
N GLY A 123 -46.19 -27.13 1.40
CA GLY A 123 -46.91 -28.38 1.58
C GLY A 123 -46.21 -29.48 2.36
N THR A 124 -45.02 -29.22 2.90
CA THR A 124 -44.30 -30.17 3.79
C THR A 124 -44.53 -29.83 5.26
N PRO A 125 -44.50 -30.85 6.20
CA PRO A 125 -44.65 -30.61 7.64
C PRO A 125 -43.53 -29.76 8.26
N GLY A 126 -42.48 -29.46 7.54
CA GLY A 126 -41.29 -28.69 7.98
C GLY A 126 -41.20 -27.28 7.44
N ALA A 127 -42.28 -26.71 6.87
CA ALA A 127 -42.27 -25.34 6.35
C ALA A 127 -41.78 -24.34 7.42
N PRO A 128 -40.87 -23.40 7.05
CA PRO A 128 -40.34 -22.42 7.99
C PRO A 128 -41.49 -21.57 8.56
N GLY A 129 -41.45 -21.35 9.88
CA GLY A 129 -42.33 -20.47 10.60
C GLY A 129 -42.20 -19.00 10.18
N ASP A 130 -42.19 -18.10 11.14
CA ASP A 130 -41.89 -16.70 10.83
C ASP A 130 -40.40 -16.48 10.48
N PHE A 131 -40.11 -15.36 9.87
CA PHE A 131 -38.74 -15.03 9.45
C PHE A 131 -37.75 -14.99 10.63
N ARG A 132 -38.21 -14.53 11.81
CA ARG A 132 -37.36 -14.50 13.02
C ARG A 132 -36.95 -15.89 13.43
N ALA A 133 -37.91 -16.81 13.53
CA ALA A 133 -37.64 -18.21 13.89
C ALA A 133 -36.70 -18.87 12.88
N PHE A 134 -36.88 -18.65 11.60
CA PHE A 134 -36.00 -19.12 10.54
C PHE A 134 -34.60 -18.57 10.67
N ALA A 135 -34.45 -17.24 10.78
CA ALA A 135 -33.15 -16.56 10.78
C ALA A 135 -32.31 -16.85 12.05
N THR A 136 -32.97 -17.10 13.19
CA THR A 136 -32.29 -17.40 14.48
C THR A 136 -32.20 -18.88 14.82
N GLY A 137 -32.89 -19.74 14.08
CA GLY A 137 -32.92 -21.20 14.30
C GLY A 137 -31.63 -21.93 13.93
N THR A 138 -30.74 -21.27 13.20
CA THR A 138 -29.41 -21.79 12.83
C THR A 138 -28.34 -20.75 13.07
N ARG A 139 -27.07 -21.19 13.28
CA ARG A 139 -25.91 -20.31 13.32
C ARG A 139 -25.32 -19.97 11.96
N MET A 140 -25.76 -20.62 10.88
CA MET A 140 -25.19 -20.42 9.54
C MET A 140 -25.27 -18.95 9.09
N PHE A 141 -26.45 -18.32 9.25
CA PHE A 141 -26.64 -16.93 8.84
C PHE A 141 -25.84 -15.95 9.68
N ALA A 142 -25.73 -16.20 10.99
CA ALA A 142 -24.91 -15.37 11.88
C ALA A 142 -23.43 -15.49 11.57
N LYS A 143 -22.93 -16.68 11.25
CA LYS A 143 -21.54 -16.92 10.86
C LYS A 143 -21.15 -16.20 9.57
N GLN A 144 -22.11 -16.04 8.65
CA GLN A 144 -21.91 -15.36 7.35
C GLN A 144 -22.23 -13.87 7.39
N GLY A 145 -22.62 -13.32 8.54
CA GLY A 145 -22.96 -11.91 8.68
C GLY A 145 -24.30 -11.48 8.10
N LEU A 146 -25.14 -12.43 7.71
CA LEU A 146 -26.46 -12.16 7.16
C LEU A 146 -27.48 -11.79 8.25
N VAL A 147 -27.24 -12.20 9.49
CA VAL A 147 -28.06 -11.86 10.66
C VAL A 147 -27.16 -11.67 11.86
N GLY A 148 -27.40 -10.62 12.62
CA GLY A 148 -26.64 -10.37 13.83
C GLY A 148 -27.47 -9.69 14.92
N LYS A 149 -26.81 -9.46 16.05
CA LYS A 149 -27.43 -8.79 17.17
C LYS A 149 -27.66 -7.31 16.85
N GLY A 150 -28.88 -6.99 16.43
CA GLY A 150 -29.29 -5.62 16.10
C GLY A 150 -29.15 -5.25 14.62
N PHE A 151 -28.91 -6.19 13.70
CA PHE A 151 -28.86 -5.91 12.27
C PHE A 151 -29.29 -7.09 11.39
N ILE A 152 -29.68 -6.79 10.16
CA ILE A 152 -29.77 -7.72 9.04
C ILE A 152 -28.71 -7.32 8.01
N GLY A 153 -27.90 -8.28 7.56
CA GLY A 153 -26.88 -8.11 6.55
C GLY A 153 -27.42 -8.39 5.15
N ILE A 154 -27.02 -7.57 4.19
CA ILE A 154 -27.19 -7.78 2.76
C ILE A 154 -25.81 -7.96 2.16
N ALA A 155 -25.47 -9.17 1.74
CA ALA A 155 -24.23 -9.43 1.02
C ALA A 155 -24.36 -8.88 -0.41
N LEU A 156 -23.31 -8.23 -0.86
CA LEU A 156 -23.18 -7.68 -2.21
C LEU A 156 -22.05 -8.40 -2.93
N ASP A 157 -22.32 -8.91 -4.12
CA ASP A 157 -21.34 -9.44 -5.07
C ASP A 157 -21.14 -8.44 -6.20
N LEU A 158 -19.97 -7.84 -6.26
CA LEU A 158 -19.63 -6.81 -7.22
C LEU A 158 -18.87 -7.44 -8.40
N GLN A 159 -19.51 -7.52 -9.55
CA GLN A 159 -18.96 -8.06 -10.79
C GLN A 159 -18.19 -6.96 -11.54
N VAL A 160 -17.06 -6.58 -11.03
CA VAL A 160 -16.23 -5.48 -11.54
C VAL A 160 -14.92 -6.04 -12.11
N ALA A 161 -14.46 -5.45 -13.21
CA ALA A 161 -13.26 -5.87 -13.92
C ALA A 161 -12.03 -5.03 -13.57
N ASP A 162 -12.24 -3.81 -13.07
CA ASP A 162 -11.19 -2.86 -12.72
C ASP A 162 -11.63 -1.88 -11.63
N THR A 163 -10.68 -1.11 -11.11
CA THR A 163 -10.89 -0.14 -10.03
C THR A 163 -11.86 0.98 -10.42
N ALA A 164 -11.88 1.40 -11.69
CA ALA A 164 -12.81 2.44 -12.16
C ALA A 164 -14.25 1.94 -12.14
N GLN A 165 -14.49 0.70 -12.58
CA GLN A 165 -15.81 0.06 -12.51
C GLN A 165 -16.25 -0.17 -11.06
N ARG A 166 -15.31 -0.54 -10.18
CA ARG A 166 -15.59 -0.67 -8.74
C ARG A 166 -16.09 0.64 -8.17
N ASP A 167 -15.34 1.73 -8.37
CA ASP A 167 -15.69 3.03 -7.81
C ASP A 167 -17.02 3.57 -8.40
N GLU A 168 -17.27 3.35 -9.68
CA GLU A 168 -18.55 3.68 -10.32
C GLU A 168 -19.71 2.91 -9.67
N THR A 169 -19.50 1.60 -9.42
CA THR A 169 -20.50 0.73 -8.82
C THR A 169 -20.78 1.10 -7.37
N LEU A 170 -19.73 1.36 -6.57
CA LEU A 170 -19.87 1.84 -5.19
C LEU A 170 -20.60 3.19 -5.13
N ALA A 171 -20.27 4.13 -6.03
CA ALA A 171 -20.97 5.41 -6.13
C ALA A 171 -22.45 5.24 -6.56
N ALA A 172 -22.77 4.22 -7.35
CA ALA A 172 -24.16 3.90 -7.70
C ALA A 172 -24.93 3.33 -6.49
N ILE A 173 -24.29 2.44 -5.71
CA ILE A 173 -24.84 1.93 -4.45
C ILE A 173 -25.11 3.10 -3.48
N ASP A 174 -24.15 4.00 -3.30
CA ASP A 174 -24.29 5.16 -2.41
C ASP A 174 -25.43 6.10 -2.85
N ARG A 175 -25.61 6.30 -4.15
CA ARG A 175 -26.75 7.08 -4.68
C ARG A 175 -28.11 6.44 -4.36
N VAL A 176 -28.19 5.13 -4.36
CA VAL A 176 -29.41 4.39 -3.98
C VAL A 176 -29.67 4.49 -2.47
N LEU A 177 -28.61 4.43 -1.66
CA LEU A 177 -28.71 4.48 -0.20
C LEU A 177 -28.95 5.88 0.35
N ALA A 178 -28.48 6.93 -0.30
CA ALA A 178 -28.56 8.31 0.19
C ALA A 178 -29.99 8.79 0.56
N PRO A 179 -31.04 8.56 -0.25
CA PRO A 179 -32.40 8.95 0.16
C PRO A 179 -32.93 8.13 1.33
N ILE A 180 -32.48 6.89 1.49
CA ILE A 180 -32.87 6.01 2.60
C ILE A 180 -32.17 6.47 3.91
N GLU A 181 -30.93 6.87 3.81
CA GLU A 181 -30.17 7.40 4.95
C GLU A 181 -30.64 8.79 5.39
N ALA A 182 -31.19 9.58 4.49
CA ALA A 182 -31.83 10.86 4.82
C ALA A 182 -33.11 10.69 5.66
N ALA A 183 -33.83 9.55 5.49
CA ALA A 183 -35.00 9.18 6.27
C ALA A 183 -34.90 7.70 6.70
N PRO A 184 -34.02 7.40 7.66
CA PRO A 184 -33.61 6.02 7.93
C PRO A 184 -34.69 5.18 8.65
N ALA A 185 -35.67 5.81 9.31
CA ALA A 185 -36.68 5.05 10.04
C ALA A 185 -37.42 4.03 9.14
N PRO A 186 -37.60 2.80 9.62
CA PRO A 186 -37.39 2.27 10.98
C PRO A 186 -35.95 1.84 11.30
N LEU A 187 -35.02 1.94 10.33
CA LEU A 187 -33.60 1.63 10.57
C LEU A 187 -32.92 2.69 11.43
N THR A 188 -31.91 2.29 12.15
CA THR A 188 -31.06 3.22 12.92
C THR A 188 -29.90 3.75 12.07
N ARG A 189 -29.26 2.86 11.31
CA ARG A 189 -28.13 3.17 10.44
C ARG A 189 -27.93 2.06 9.40
N ILE A 190 -27.35 2.42 8.26
CA ILE A 190 -26.82 1.46 7.28
C ILE A 190 -25.30 1.57 7.31
N ARG A 191 -24.62 0.45 7.58
CA ARG A 191 -23.16 0.39 7.60
C ARG A 191 -22.65 -0.31 6.36
N ARG A 192 -21.49 0.13 5.88
CA ARG A 192 -20.81 -0.40 4.68
C ARG A 192 -19.53 -1.09 5.09
N VAL A 193 -19.39 -2.35 4.75
CA VAL A 193 -18.23 -3.17 5.12
C VAL A 193 -17.77 -4.00 3.94
N GLY A 194 -16.45 -4.16 3.81
CA GLY A 194 -15.84 -5.01 2.79
C GLY A 194 -14.61 -4.37 2.14
N GLY A 195 -13.78 -5.22 1.53
CA GLY A 195 -12.57 -4.84 0.80
C GLY A 195 -12.81 -3.70 -0.19
N PRO A 196 -13.84 -3.77 -1.06
CA PRO A 196 -14.10 -2.74 -2.07
C PRO A 196 -14.19 -1.32 -1.52
N TYR A 197 -14.81 -1.13 -0.34
CA TYR A 197 -14.91 0.18 0.30
C TYR A 197 -13.58 0.65 0.88
N VAL A 198 -12.80 -0.27 1.44
CA VAL A 198 -11.45 0.01 1.99
C VAL A 198 -10.51 0.41 0.87
N ASP A 199 -10.49 -0.35 -0.22
CA ASP A 199 -9.59 -0.12 -1.35
C ASP A 199 -9.92 1.18 -2.09
N SER A 200 -11.21 1.45 -2.35
CA SER A 200 -11.67 2.71 -2.94
C SER A 200 -11.29 3.92 -2.08
N TYR A 201 -11.42 3.80 -0.75
CA TYR A 201 -10.99 4.83 0.19
C TYR A 201 -9.47 5.07 0.10
N LEU A 202 -8.66 4.01 0.15
CA LEU A 202 -7.20 4.12 0.11
C LEU A 202 -6.71 4.73 -1.21
N GLU A 203 -7.32 4.36 -2.34
CA GLU A 203 -6.99 4.96 -3.64
C GLU A 203 -7.33 6.45 -3.69
N THR A 204 -8.52 6.81 -3.25
CA THR A 204 -8.97 8.21 -3.23
C THR A 204 -8.08 9.06 -2.33
N GLU A 205 -7.75 8.59 -1.12
CA GLU A 205 -6.89 9.32 -0.19
C GLU A 205 -5.44 9.40 -0.65
N THR A 206 -4.93 8.37 -1.32
CA THR A 206 -3.59 8.41 -1.94
C THR A 206 -3.51 9.51 -3.00
N GLY A 207 -4.52 9.60 -3.86
CA GLY A 207 -4.62 10.68 -4.85
C GLY A 207 -4.75 12.06 -4.21
N ARG A 208 -5.61 12.21 -3.21
CA ARG A 208 -5.80 13.47 -2.47
C ARG A 208 -4.54 13.91 -1.73
N ALA A 209 -3.83 12.97 -1.10
CA ALA A 209 -2.58 13.27 -0.40
C ALA A 209 -1.54 13.83 -1.37
N SER A 210 -1.35 13.21 -2.54
CA SER A 210 -0.44 13.71 -3.57
C SER A 210 -0.82 15.11 -4.04
N MET A 211 -2.11 15.37 -4.28
CA MET A 211 -2.60 16.70 -4.69
C MET A 211 -2.46 17.75 -3.58
N LYS A 212 -2.46 17.38 -2.32
CA LYS A 212 -2.30 18.29 -1.17
C LYS A 212 -0.84 18.66 -0.91
N TYR A 213 0.05 17.68 -0.95
CA TYR A 213 1.44 17.89 -0.57
C TYR A 213 2.29 18.52 -1.70
N LEU A 214 1.96 18.28 -2.94
CA LEU A 214 2.70 18.85 -4.07
C LEU A 214 2.61 20.40 -4.14
N PRO A 215 1.42 21.03 -4.03
CA PRO A 215 1.31 22.49 -3.92
C PRO A 215 1.97 23.08 -2.66
N LEU A 216 1.89 22.35 -1.52
CA LEU A 216 2.55 22.78 -0.28
C LEU A 216 4.07 22.81 -0.44
N PHE A 217 4.64 21.80 -1.10
CA PHE A 217 6.06 21.80 -1.45
C PHE A 217 6.39 22.95 -2.43
N GLY A 218 5.56 23.19 -3.45
CA GLY A 218 5.72 24.33 -4.36
C GLY A 218 5.74 25.67 -3.61
N LEU A 219 4.82 25.86 -2.67
CA LEU A 219 4.79 27.04 -1.81
C LEU A 219 6.07 27.18 -0.96
N PHE A 220 6.55 26.06 -0.38
CA PHE A 220 7.82 26.04 0.33
C PHE A 220 8.99 26.49 -0.57
N VAL A 221 9.09 25.96 -1.79
CA VAL A 221 10.12 26.37 -2.75
C VAL A 221 10.03 27.85 -3.09
N ILE A 222 8.81 28.39 -3.27
CA ILE A 222 8.58 29.81 -3.52
C ILE A 222 9.09 30.66 -2.35
N ILE A 223 8.70 30.31 -1.12
CA ILE A 223 9.08 31.05 0.10
C ILE A 223 10.61 31.03 0.28
N VAL A 224 11.22 29.86 0.19
CA VAL A 224 12.67 29.69 0.35
C VAL A 224 13.42 30.48 -0.72
N ASN A 225 13.00 30.37 -1.99
CA ASN A 225 13.67 31.03 -3.10
C ASN A 225 13.59 32.55 -3.00
N LEU A 226 12.39 33.08 -2.71
CA LEU A 226 12.19 34.53 -2.55
C LEU A 226 12.92 35.07 -1.30
N THR A 227 13.01 34.31 -0.24
CA THR A 227 13.72 34.70 0.99
C THR A 227 15.24 34.72 0.77
N LEU A 228 15.78 33.68 0.12
CA LEU A 228 17.24 33.54 -0.09
C LEU A 228 17.76 34.42 -1.22
N TYR A 229 17.06 34.44 -2.37
CA TYR A 229 17.57 35.07 -3.60
C TYR A 229 16.84 36.35 -4.00
N ARG A 230 15.66 36.62 -3.46
CA ARG A 230 14.84 37.83 -3.72
C ARG A 230 14.67 38.14 -5.23
N SER A 231 14.56 37.09 -6.04
CA SER A 231 14.52 37.20 -7.49
C SER A 231 13.45 36.31 -8.11
N VAL A 232 12.49 36.92 -8.76
CA VAL A 232 11.45 36.20 -9.52
C VAL A 232 12.06 35.43 -10.71
N ARG A 233 13.16 35.93 -11.30
CA ARG A 233 13.86 35.26 -12.41
C ARG A 233 14.49 33.94 -11.93
N THR A 234 15.12 33.95 -10.77
CA THR A 234 15.68 32.75 -10.14
C THR A 234 14.56 31.79 -9.78
N LEU A 235 13.47 32.28 -9.18
CA LEU A 235 12.31 31.47 -8.85
C LEU A 235 11.74 30.76 -10.09
N PHE A 236 11.57 31.49 -11.19
CA PHE A 236 11.06 30.91 -12.44
C PHE A 236 12.00 29.82 -12.99
N ALA A 237 13.33 30.05 -12.97
CA ALA A 237 14.30 29.03 -13.36
C ALA A 237 14.19 27.76 -12.49
N PHE A 238 14.02 27.91 -11.16
CA PHE A 238 13.81 26.80 -10.25
C PHE A 238 12.52 26.04 -10.59
N LEU A 239 11.39 26.72 -10.62
CA LEU A 239 10.08 26.08 -10.84
C LEU A 239 10.02 25.36 -12.18
N LEU A 240 10.55 25.94 -13.25
CA LEU A 240 10.58 25.31 -14.55
C LEU A 240 11.50 24.08 -14.56
N THR A 241 12.68 24.15 -13.93
CA THR A 241 13.58 23.01 -13.82
C THR A 241 12.95 21.88 -13.01
N LEU A 242 12.29 22.21 -11.89
CA LEU A 242 11.59 21.23 -11.04
C LEU A 242 10.40 20.59 -11.79
N ALA A 243 9.63 21.37 -12.54
CA ALA A 243 8.53 20.85 -13.35
C ALA A 243 9.02 19.86 -14.42
N VAL A 244 10.15 20.15 -15.07
CA VAL A 244 10.77 19.24 -16.04
C VAL A 244 11.27 17.97 -15.35
N CYS A 245 11.97 18.07 -14.22
CA CYS A 245 12.43 16.90 -13.46
C CYS A 245 11.25 15.98 -13.06
N ALA A 246 10.20 16.56 -12.50
CA ALA A 246 9.03 15.80 -12.05
C ALA A 246 8.29 15.16 -13.24
N SER A 247 8.00 15.94 -14.29
CA SER A 247 7.23 15.45 -15.44
C SER A 247 7.94 14.35 -16.20
N LEU A 248 9.25 14.49 -16.44
CA LEU A 248 10.03 13.44 -17.11
C LEU A 248 10.18 12.19 -16.25
N THR A 249 10.36 12.35 -14.94
CA THR A 249 10.44 11.20 -14.03
C THR A 249 9.13 10.44 -13.97
N VAL A 250 8.00 11.16 -13.83
CA VAL A 250 6.69 10.50 -13.78
C VAL A 250 6.32 9.92 -15.14
N GLY A 251 6.58 10.65 -16.23
CA GLY A 251 6.33 10.17 -17.59
C GLY A 251 7.15 8.92 -17.96
N PHE A 252 8.35 8.80 -17.42
CA PHE A 252 9.21 7.62 -17.60
C PHE A 252 8.56 6.33 -17.06
N ALA A 253 7.79 6.41 -15.97
CA ALA A 253 7.06 5.27 -15.42
C ALA A 253 6.11 4.64 -16.44
N ARG A 254 5.42 5.48 -17.24
CA ARG A 254 4.51 5.00 -18.29
C ARG A 254 5.24 4.21 -19.38
N LEU A 255 6.48 4.59 -19.70
CA LEU A 255 7.28 3.91 -20.72
C LEU A 255 7.76 2.53 -20.27
N ILE A 256 8.02 2.34 -18.97
CA ILE A 256 8.51 1.08 -18.39
C ILE A 256 7.36 0.19 -17.88
N GLY A 257 6.15 0.75 -17.77
CA GLY A 257 5.00 0.02 -17.25
C GLY A 257 4.87 0.04 -15.73
N PHE A 258 5.52 1.00 -15.05
CA PHE A 258 5.32 1.20 -13.62
C PHE A 258 3.96 1.85 -13.35
N HIS A 259 3.36 1.48 -12.20
CA HIS A 259 2.09 2.02 -11.75
C HIS A 259 2.26 2.87 -10.50
N PHE A 260 1.37 3.84 -10.30
CA PHE A 260 1.26 4.49 -9.01
C PHE A 260 0.67 3.52 -7.99
N THR A 261 1.33 3.40 -6.86
CA THR A 261 0.87 2.68 -5.68
C THR A 261 0.95 3.63 -4.48
N ILE A 262 0.37 3.25 -3.34
CA ILE A 262 0.53 3.99 -2.07
C ILE A 262 2.02 4.28 -1.81
N VAL A 263 2.88 3.31 -2.12
CA VAL A 263 4.34 3.38 -1.94
C VAL A 263 4.97 4.37 -2.92
N SER A 264 4.70 4.25 -4.21
CA SER A 264 5.33 5.08 -5.25
C SER A 264 4.78 6.51 -5.33
N SER A 265 3.73 6.83 -4.60
CA SER A 265 3.20 8.20 -4.45
C SER A 265 4.25 9.19 -3.93
N LEU A 266 5.27 8.70 -3.22
CA LEU A 266 6.40 9.50 -2.72
C LEU A 266 7.44 9.87 -3.81
N VAL A 267 7.43 9.20 -4.96
CA VAL A 267 8.45 9.39 -6.02
C VAL A 267 8.55 10.86 -6.48
N PRO A 268 7.46 11.54 -6.87
CA PRO A 268 7.56 12.93 -7.32
C PRO A 268 8.15 13.86 -6.25
N LEU A 269 7.74 13.68 -4.99
CA LEU A 269 8.23 14.50 -3.88
C LEU A 269 9.72 14.27 -3.63
N THR A 270 10.19 13.03 -3.66
CA THR A 270 11.60 12.67 -3.48
C THR A 270 12.48 13.33 -4.56
N ILE A 271 12.04 13.29 -5.81
CA ILE A 271 12.73 13.95 -6.93
C ILE A 271 12.76 15.46 -6.73
N LEU A 272 11.65 16.08 -6.37
CA LEU A 272 11.56 17.52 -6.16
C LEU A 272 12.43 17.99 -4.99
N VAL A 273 12.50 17.26 -3.90
CA VAL A 273 13.37 17.56 -2.75
C VAL A 273 14.84 17.51 -3.17
N THR A 274 15.27 16.42 -3.83
CA THR A 274 16.66 16.25 -4.26
C THR A 274 17.06 17.28 -5.32
N ALA A 275 16.19 17.53 -6.29
CA ALA A 275 16.42 18.57 -7.31
C ALA A 275 16.53 19.97 -6.68
N THR A 276 15.65 20.30 -5.72
CA THR A 276 15.69 21.58 -5.01
C THR A 276 16.99 21.76 -4.25
N ALA A 277 17.46 20.74 -3.54
CA ALA A 277 18.73 20.79 -2.84
C ALA A 277 19.91 21.06 -3.82
N ALA A 278 19.97 20.31 -4.93
CA ALA A 278 20.99 20.49 -5.95
C ALA A 278 20.95 21.93 -6.56
N LEU A 279 19.76 22.44 -6.88
CA LEU A 279 19.59 23.78 -7.40
C LEU A 279 20.01 24.86 -6.39
N VAL A 280 19.67 24.69 -5.11
CA VAL A 280 20.09 25.59 -4.03
C VAL A 280 21.61 25.63 -3.91
N TYR A 281 22.29 24.48 -3.95
CA TYR A 281 23.75 24.43 -3.88
C TYR A 281 24.44 25.15 -5.04
N ILE A 282 23.93 24.96 -6.26
CA ILE A 282 24.46 25.64 -7.45
C ILE A 282 24.15 27.14 -7.37
N GLN A 283 22.89 27.51 -7.09
CA GLN A 283 22.47 28.91 -7.06
C GLN A 283 23.13 29.70 -5.94
N SER A 284 23.32 29.11 -4.75
CA SER A 284 23.98 29.77 -3.64
C SER A 284 25.42 30.14 -3.98
N ARG A 285 26.14 29.24 -4.68
CA ARG A 285 27.51 29.54 -5.14
C ARG A 285 27.53 30.57 -6.25
N PHE A 286 26.56 30.54 -7.17
CA PHE A 286 26.43 31.54 -8.25
C PHE A 286 26.07 32.92 -7.71
N ALA A 287 25.27 32.97 -6.66
CA ALA A 287 24.85 34.24 -6.04
C ALA A 287 26.01 34.97 -5.29
N GLU A 288 27.11 34.29 -5.02
CA GLU A 288 28.31 34.94 -4.48
C GLU A 288 28.92 35.87 -5.52
N HIS A 289 29.51 37.00 -5.04
CA HIS A 289 30.12 37.98 -5.93
C HIS A 289 31.36 37.38 -6.64
N PRO A 290 31.48 37.51 -8.00
CA PRO A 290 32.70 37.09 -8.67
C PRO A 290 33.89 37.93 -8.18
N GLY A 291 35.00 37.25 -7.89
CA GLY A 291 36.24 37.95 -7.46
C GLY A 291 36.86 38.75 -8.63
N GLU A 292 37.22 38.05 -9.67
CA GLU A 292 37.78 38.60 -10.93
C GLU A 292 37.12 37.89 -12.11
N GLY A 293 36.97 38.60 -13.25
CA GLY A 293 36.44 38.03 -14.49
C GLY A 293 34.98 38.39 -14.79
N THR A 294 34.45 37.80 -15.85
CA THR A 294 33.08 38.03 -16.33
C THR A 294 32.06 37.20 -15.60
N ILE A 295 30.79 37.58 -15.61
CA ILE A 295 29.67 36.79 -15.03
C ILE A 295 29.60 35.40 -15.67
N ASP A 296 29.94 35.26 -16.94
CA ASP A 296 29.93 34.00 -17.67
C ASP A 296 31.02 33.05 -17.15
N GLU A 297 32.21 33.57 -16.93
CA GLU A 297 33.32 32.81 -16.34
C GLU A 297 32.99 32.37 -14.90
N HIS A 298 32.35 33.24 -14.13
CA HIS A 298 31.88 32.93 -12.80
C HIS A 298 30.81 31.84 -12.80
N GLN A 299 29.86 31.87 -13.74
CA GLN A 299 28.84 30.82 -13.90
C GLN A 299 29.49 29.47 -14.22
N ILE A 300 30.39 29.43 -15.22
CA ILE A 300 31.11 28.21 -15.62
C ILE A 300 31.96 27.66 -14.46
N PHE A 301 32.65 28.54 -13.74
CA PHE A 301 33.42 28.16 -12.56
C PHE A 301 32.52 27.58 -11.48
N THR A 302 31.40 28.20 -11.18
CA THR A 302 30.42 27.75 -10.18
C THR A 302 29.91 26.34 -10.49
N LEU A 303 29.52 26.11 -11.73
CA LEU A 303 29.02 24.80 -12.19
C LEU A 303 30.11 23.73 -12.06
N ALA A 304 31.33 24.02 -12.54
CA ALA A 304 32.45 23.10 -12.47
C ALA A 304 32.88 22.80 -11.02
N ASN A 305 32.82 23.78 -10.13
CA ASN A 305 33.14 23.63 -8.70
C ASN A 305 32.12 22.76 -7.97
N LYS A 306 30.80 22.93 -8.27
CA LYS A 306 29.73 22.19 -7.60
C LYS A 306 29.41 20.85 -8.27
N PHE A 307 29.94 20.58 -9.46
CA PHE A 307 29.62 19.39 -10.24
C PHE A 307 29.95 18.09 -9.49
N VAL A 308 31.16 17.96 -8.97
CA VAL A 308 31.63 16.72 -8.34
C VAL A 308 30.81 16.42 -7.07
N ALA A 309 30.61 17.41 -6.21
CA ALA A 309 29.85 17.23 -4.97
C ALA A 309 28.37 16.88 -5.25
N THR A 310 27.73 17.63 -6.16
CA THR A 310 26.31 17.41 -6.52
C THR A 310 26.12 16.09 -7.26
N THR A 311 27.07 15.73 -8.15
CA THR A 311 27.03 14.42 -8.83
C THR A 311 27.17 13.28 -7.83
N ALA A 312 28.17 13.36 -6.94
CA ALA A 312 28.36 12.33 -5.91
C ALA A 312 27.12 12.16 -5.03
N SER A 313 26.48 13.27 -4.66
CA SER A 313 25.26 13.28 -3.84
C SER A 313 24.07 12.65 -4.57
N ILE A 314 23.76 13.10 -5.79
CA ILE A 314 22.62 12.55 -6.56
C ILE A 314 22.84 11.05 -6.86
N PHE A 315 24.05 10.65 -7.26
CA PHE A 315 24.33 9.25 -7.54
C PHE A 315 24.37 8.38 -6.28
N ALA A 316 24.82 8.89 -5.14
CA ALA A 316 24.72 8.16 -3.87
C ALA A 316 23.25 7.87 -3.52
N ALA A 317 22.38 8.88 -3.66
CA ALA A 317 20.93 8.70 -3.48
C ALA A 317 20.36 7.73 -4.52
N ALA A 318 20.73 7.86 -5.80
CA ALA A 318 20.26 6.97 -6.86
C ALA A 318 20.64 5.50 -6.59
N ILE A 319 21.87 5.25 -6.14
CA ILE A 319 22.36 3.92 -5.77
C ILE A 319 21.61 3.41 -4.53
N GLY A 320 21.37 4.27 -3.53
CA GLY A 320 20.60 3.92 -2.34
C GLY A 320 19.18 3.47 -2.68
N PHE A 321 18.50 4.19 -3.56
CA PHE A 321 17.18 3.77 -4.05
C PHE A 321 17.23 2.53 -4.96
N ALA A 322 18.25 2.41 -5.82
CA ALA A 322 18.43 1.23 -6.65
C ALA A 322 18.64 -0.05 -5.83
N ALA A 323 19.19 0.05 -4.62
CA ALA A 323 19.34 -1.09 -3.72
C ALA A 323 18.00 -1.70 -3.28
N LEU A 324 16.90 -0.92 -3.33
CA LEU A 324 15.55 -1.45 -3.10
C LEU A 324 15.09 -2.44 -4.19
N ALA A 325 15.78 -2.52 -5.32
CA ALA A 325 15.50 -3.48 -6.38
C ALA A 325 15.59 -4.96 -5.93
N VAL A 326 16.24 -5.23 -4.80
CA VAL A 326 16.35 -6.57 -4.18
C VAL A 326 15.10 -6.93 -3.37
N SER A 327 14.19 -5.98 -3.13
CA SER A 327 12.97 -6.20 -2.35
C SER A 327 12.09 -7.29 -2.97
N GLY A 328 11.62 -8.22 -2.16
CA GLY A 328 10.59 -9.19 -2.52
C GLY A 328 9.18 -8.59 -2.66
N ILE A 329 9.02 -7.31 -2.34
CA ILE A 329 7.75 -6.57 -2.48
C ILE A 329 7.84 -5.70 -3.73
N ARG A 330 7.04 -6.03 -4.75
CA ARG A 330 7.10 -5.41 -6.08
C ARG A 330 7.02 -3.87 -6.06
N PRO A 331 6.08 -3.21 -5.37
CA PRO A 331 6.02 -1.75 -5.35
C PRO A 331 7.27 -1.08 -4.77
N ILE A 332 7.94 -1.72 -3.80
CA ILE A 332 9.17 -1.20 -3.21
C ILE A 332 10.32 -1.29 -4.21
N ARG A 333 10.42 -2.43 -4.90
CA ARG A 333 11.38 -2.66 -5.97
C ARG A 333 11.20 -1.65 -7.09
N ASP A 334 9.98 -1.51 -7.59
CA ASP A 334 9.64 -0.65 -8.72
C ASP A 334 9.83 0.83 -8.33
N MET A 335 9.43 1.25 -7.14
CA MET A 335 9.68 2.59 -6.61
C MET A 335 11.19 2.89 -6.54
N GLY A 336 11.98 1.94 -6.03
CA GLY A 336 13.43 2.11 -5.94
C GLY A 336 14.08 2.36 -7.30
N LEU A 337 13.74 1.54 -8.30
CA LEU A 337 14.22 1.69 -9.67
C LEU A 337 13.71 2.99 -10.32
N TRP A 338 12.46 3.33 -10.09
CA TRP A 338 11.86 4.56 -10.62
C TRP A 338 12.53 5.81 -10.06
N VAL A 339 12.74 5.87 -8.73
CA VAL A 339 13.45 6.99 -8.10
C VAL A 339 14.89 7.06 -8.60
N ALA A 340 15.60 5.93 -8.67
CA ALA A 340 16.99 5.88 -9.15
C ALA A 340 17.11 6.44 -10.58
N ALA A 341 16.24 6.00 -11.50
CA ALA A 341 16.19 6.52 -12.86
C ALA A 341 15.82 8.02 -12.89
N GLY A 342 14.84 8.43 -12.08
CA GLY A 342 14.43 9.82 -11.96
C GLY A 342 15.54 10.74 -11.43
N LEU A 343 16.38 10.24 -10.53
CA LEU A 343 17.55 10.99 -10.04
C LEU A 343 18.61 11.17 -11.12
N VAL A 344 18.83 10.17 -11.99
CA VAL A 344 19.71 10.32 -13.16
C VAL A 344 19.16 11.37 -14.14
N VAL A 345 17.85 11.34 -14.41
CA VAL A 345 17.18 12.38 -15.21
C VAL A 345 17.37 13.76 -14.56
N THR A 346 17.14 13.85 -13.25
CA THR A 346 17.32 15.08 -12.46
C THR A 346 18.74 15.62 -12.59
N TRP A 347 19.75 14.77 -12.48
CA TRP A 347 21.14 15.13 -12.65
C TRP A 347 21.39 15.77 -14.03
N VAL A 348 20.88 15.18 -15.11
CA VAL A 348 21.01 15.73 -16.46
C VAL A 348 20.31 17.09 -16.56
N VAL A 349 19.06 17.18 -16.10
CA VAL A 349 18.24 18.41 -16.19
C VAL A 349 18.88 19.56 -15.39
N VAL A 350 19.34 19.29 -14.16
CA VAL A 350 19.96 20.29 -13.26
C VAL A 350 21.24 20.86 -13.87
N PHE A 351 22.06 20.07 -14.54
CA PHE A 351 23.32 20.53 -15.12
C PHE A 351 23.20 21.03 -16.58
N THR A 352 22.06 20.89 -17.21
CA THR A 352 21.82 21.37 -18.59
C THR A 352 20.80 22.49 -18.66
N LEU A 353 19.57 22.26 -18.21
CA LEU A 353 18.49 23.22 -18.29
C LEU A 353 18.68 24.41 -17.35
N PHE A 354 19.02 24.16 -16.09
CA PHE A 354 19.12 25.23 -15.10
C PHE A 354 20.20 26.25 -15.44
N PRO A 355 21.45 25.90 -15.85
CA PRO A 355 22.43 26.86 -16.31
C PRO A 355 22.00 27.66 -17.55
N ALA A 356 21.32 27.01 -18.49
CA ALA A 356 20.77 27.65 -19.65
C ALA A 356 19.75 28.74 -19.27
N LEU A 357 18.83 28.42 -18.34
CA LEU A 357 17.84 29.36 -17.81
C LEU A 357 18.49 30.48 -17.00
N GLN A 358 19.49 30.18 -16.16
CA GLN A 358 20.25 31.21 -15.42
C GLN A 358 20.83 32.25 -16.38
N LYS A 359 21.40 31.81 -17.49
CA LYS A 359 21.99 32.70 -18.48
C LYS A 359 20.95 33.51 -19.25
N ILE A 360 19.86 32.88 -19.73
CA ILE A 360 18.81 33.54 -20.50
C ILE A 360 18.07 34.58 -19.66
N LEU A 361 17.72 34.20 -18.42
CA LEU A 361 16.97 35.07 -17.52
C LEU A 361 17.86 36.11 -16.82
N ALA A 362 19.18 36.08 -17.03
CA ALA A 362 20.15 36.94 -16.36
C ALA A 362 19.88 37.01 -14.84
N THR A 363 19.92 35.83 -14.19
CA THR A 363 19.64 35.72 -12.74
C THR A 363 20.64 36.60 -11.95
N PRO A 364 20.17 37.33 -10.94
CA PRO A 364 21.00 38.32 -10.27
C PRO A 364 22.06 37.64 -9.37
N ILE A 365 23.24 38.28 -9.35
CA ILE A 365 24.28 38.05 -8.35
C ILE A 365 24.00 39.01 -7.19
N LEU A 366 24.01 38.51 -5.97
CA LEU A 366 23.76 39.33 -4.78
C LEU A 366 24.93 40.31 -4.57
N ARG A 367 24.73 41.55 -4.96
CA ARG A 367 25.64 42.63 -4.63
C ARG A 367 25.53 42.95 -3.16
N GLN A 368 26.57 42.64 -2.39
CA GLN A 368 26.72 42.87 -0.95
C GLN A 368 25.54 42.50 -0.06
N ARG A 369 25.79 41.78 0.99
CA ARG A 369 24.85 41.47 2.09
C ARG A 369 24.23 42.77 2.65
N THR A 370 23.17 43.27 2.03
CA THR A 370 22.41 44.36 2.64
C THR A 370 21.73 43.84 3.90
N ALA A 371 21.86 44.62 4.97
CA ALA A 371 21.63 44.35 6.36
C ALA A 371 20.19 43.92 6.80
N SER A 372 19.32 43.46 5.91
CA SER A 372 17.89 43.25 6.21
C SER A 372 17.52 41.79 6.65
N GLY A 373 18.51 40.95 6.86
CA GLY A 373 18.29 39.58 7.38
C GLY A 373 18.95 39.32 8.71
N HIS A 374 18.97 40.29 9.61
CA HIS A 374 19.70 40.22 10.89
C HIS A 374 19.39 38.97 11.73
N LEU A 375 18.19 38.45 11.69
CA LEU A 375 17.80 37.30 12.53
C LEU A 375 18.40 35.98 11.97
N LEU A 376 18.21 35.71 10.68
CA LEU A 376 18.75 34.51 10.03
C LEU A 376 20.30 34.53 9.99
N LEU A 377 20.89 35.68 9.67
CA LEU A 377 22.35 35.84 9.65
C LEU A 377 22.96 35.66 11.05
N ARG A 378 22.34 36.19 12.09
CA ARG A 378 22.75 35.95 13.48
C ARG A 378 22.62 34.49 13.86
N LEU A 379 21.58 33.79 13.41
CA LEU A 379 21.40 32.37 13.63
C LEU A 379 22.56 31.57 12.98
N PHE A 380 22.89 31.88 11.71
CA PHE A 380 23.97 31.22 11.00
C PHE A 380 25.37 31.52 11.58
N ASP A 381 25.60 32.71 12.11
CA ASP A 381 26.87 33.06 12.76
C ASP A 381 26.99 32.52 14.19
N THR A 382 25.88 32.35 14.90
CA THR A 382 25.86 31.80 16.26
C THR A 382 25.84 30.28 16.30
N LEU A 383 25.23 29.61 15.30
CA LEU A 383 25.08 28.17 15.28
C LEU A 383 26.43 27.40 15.35
N PRO A 384 27.47 27.72 14.57
CA PRO A 384 28.77 27.07 14.66
C PRO A 384 29.46 27.28 16.01
N ARG A 385 29.32 28.47 16.60
CA ARG A 385 29.88 28.77 17.93
C ARG A 385 29.16 27.99 19.02
N PHE A 386 27.81 27.94 18.94
CA PHE A 386 26.99 27.17 19.83
C PHE A 386 27.33 25.69 19.77
N THR A 387 27.35 25.08 18.57
CA THR A 387 27.62 23.64 18.39
C THR A 387 29.04 23.29 18.84
N TYR A 388 30.04 24.17 18.64
CA TYR A 388 31.40 23.94 19.12
C TYR A 388 31.51 24.04 20.63
N HIS A 389 30.83 25.02 21.25
CA HIS A 389 30.85 25.21 22.71
C HIS A 389 30.11 24.07 23.43
N TRP A 390 28.96 23.66 22.90
CA TRP A 390 28.12 22.61 23.47
C TRP A 390 28.35 21.23 22.84
N ARG A 391 29.50 20.99 22.21
CA ARG A 391 29.80 19.75 21.49
C ARG A 391 29.60 18.48 22.33
N TRP A 392 30.07 18.46 23.56
CA TRP A 392 29.95 17.29 24.45
C TRP A 392 28.51 17.01 24.87
N PRO A 393 27.76 17.97 25.39
CA PRO A 393 26.31 17.79 25.65
C PRO A 393 25.52 17.35 24.40
N ILE A 394 25.80 17.93 23.23
CA ILE A 394 25.14 17.55 21.98
C ILE A 394 25.46 16.09 21.61
N LEU A 395 26.72 15.68 21.68
CA LEU A 395 27.13 14.31 21.40
C LEU A 395 26.50 13.31 22.36
N VAL A 396 26.50 13.60 23.68
CA VAL A 396 25.88 12.74 24.68
C VAL A 396 24.38 12.62 24.44
N LEU A 397 23.69 13.74 24.22
CA LEU A 397 22.27 13.73 23.93
C LEU A 397 21.93 12.97 22.65
N SER A 398 22.70 13.19 21.57
CA SER A 398 22.50 12.49 20.30
C SER A 398 22.73 10.98 20.45
N THR A 399 23.75 10.58 21.18
CA THR A 399 24.03 9.16 21.45
C THR A 399 22.92 8.54 22.29
N LEU A 400 22.42 9.24 23.31
CA LEU A 400 21.29 8.79 24.13
C LEU A 400 20.03 8.61 23.30
N LEU A 401 19.73 9.57 22.43
CA LEU A 401 18.59 9.48 21.51
C LEU A 401 18.73 8.32 20.52
N MET A 402 19.93 8.06 20.02
CA MET A 402 20.19 6.90 19.17
C MET A 402 19.97 5.58 19.92
N ILE A 403 20.50 5.46 21.13
CA ILE A 403 20.32 4.25 21.95
C ILE A 403 18.83 4.03 22.28
N THR A 404 18.13 5.09 22.73
CA THR A 404 16.69 4.99 23.02
C THR A 404 15.87 4.72 21.78
N GLY A 405 16.26 5.24 20.61
CA GLY A 405 15.63 4.94 19.32
C GLY A 405 15.84 3.48 18.89
N ALA A 406 17.04 2.95 19.07
CA ALA A 406 17.31 1.54 18.82
C ALA A 406 16.49 0.62 19.74
N ILE A 407 16.41 0.96 21.04
CA ILE A 407 15.56 0.25 22.01
C ILE A 407 14.07 0.38 21.65
N ALA A 408 13.65 1.55 21.16
CA ALA A 408 12.27 1.76 20.71
C ALA A 408 11.91 0.81 19.57
N LEU A 409 12.82 0.55 18.64
CA LEU A 409 12.64 -0.33 17.50
C LEU A 409 12.69 -1.81 17.90
N THR A 410 13.77 -2.24 18.54
CA THR A 410 14.08 -3.66 18.78
C THR A 410 13.53 -4.20 20.10
N GLY A 411 13.18 -3.30 21.03
CA GLY A 411 12.78 -3.69 22.39
C GLY A 411 13.97 -4.15 23.25
N ILE A 412 13.66 -4.58 24.46
CA ILE A 412 14.58 -5.25 25.38
C ILE A 412 13.92 -6.55 25.82
N PRO A 413 14.50 -7.72 25.58
CA PRO A 413 13.91 -9.00 25.99
C PRO A 413 13.47 -9.01 27.45
N GLY A 414 12.21 -9.36 27.71
CA GLY A 414 11.63 -9.44 29.05
C GLY A 414 11.28 -8.12 29.73
N ARG A 415 11.58 -6.93 29.13
CA ARG A 415 11.28 -5.62 29.73
C ARG A 415 10.48 -4.68 28.80
N ILE A 416 10.88 -4.61 27.54
CA ILE A 416 10.28 -3.68 26.58
C ILE A 416 9.99 -4.48 25.32
N SER A 417 8.71 -4.57 24.90
CA SER A 417 8.35 -5.21 23.64
C SER A 417 8.94 -4.44 22.45
N PRO A 418 9.32 -5.12 21.36
CA PRO A 418 9.68 -4.43 20.13
C PRO A 418 8.53 -3.57 19.61
N MET A 419 8.80 -2.70 18.65
CA MET A 419 7.79 -1.86 18.04
C MET A 419 6.73 -2.72 17.36
N LYS A 420 5.43 -2.41 17.56
CA LYS A 420 4.34 -3.19 16.97
C LYS A 420 4.40 -3.11 15.46
N LEU A 421 4.37 -4.26 14.82
CA LEU A 421 4.20 -4.36 13.38
C LEU A 421 2.69 -4.36 13.08
N GLU A 422 2.26 -3.49 12.19
CA GLU A 422 0.88 -3.38 11.74
C GLU A 422 0.79 -3.73 10.27
N THR A 423 0.09 -4.78 9.97
CA THR A 423 -0.07 -5.34 8.63
C THR A 423 -1.51 -5.27 8.13
N ASP A 424 -2.42 -4.86 9.04
CA ASP A 424 -3.82 -4.71 8.72
C ASP A 424 -4.06 -3.44 7.89
N SER A 425 -4.72 -3.57 6.76
CA SER A 425 -5.11 -2.45 5.90
C SER A 425 -6.03 -1.45 6.61
N LEU A 426 -6.81 -1.93 7.59
CA LEU A 426 -7.67 -1.08 8.42
C LEU A 426 -6.87 -0.04 9.23
N ALA A 427 -5.63 -0.35 9.58
CA ALA A 427 -4.75 0.56 10.32
C ALA A 427 -4.34 1.81 9.51
N TYR A 428 -4.52 1.80 8.19
CA TYR A 428 -4.28 2.96 7.32
C TYR A 428 -5.49 3.90 7.24
N ILE A 429 -6.65 3.48 7.79
CA ILE A 429 -7.87 4.28 7.80
C ILE A 429 -7.92 5.11 9.07
N ASP A 430 -8.29 6.38 8.96
CA ASP A 430 -8.48 7.26 10.11
C ASP A 430 -9.61 6.71 11.00
N LYS A 431 -9.30 6.52 12.28
CA LYS A 431 -10.23 5.97 13.29
C LYS A 431 -11.49 6.81 13.50
N SER A 432 -11.49 8.06 13.08
CA SER A 432 -12.65 8.96 13.15
C SER A 432 -13.65 8.75 12.01
N LEU A 433 -13.29 7.96 10.98
CA LEU A 433 -14.13 7.77 9.83
C LEU A 433 -15.19 6.67 10.04
N PRO A 434 -16.39 6.86 9.45
CA PRO A 434 -17.45 5.85 9.51
C PRO A 434 -16.99 4.46 9.03
N LEU A 435 -16.19 4.41 7.98
CA LEU A 435 -15.67 3.15 7.42
C LEU A 435 -14.87 2.34 8.45
N TYR A 436 -14.04 3.00 9.28
CA TYR A 436 -13.30 2.31 10.34
C TYR A 436 -14.24 1.75 11.42
N GLU A 437 -15.19 2.57 11.87
CA GLU A 437 -16.17 2.17 12.87
C GLU A 437 -17.05 1.01 12.34
N ASP A 438 -17.53 1.12 11.11
CA ASP A 438 -18.41 0.14 10.47
C ASP A 438 -17.70 -1.22 10.30
N THR A 439 -16.45 -1.19 9.83
CA THR A 439 -15.64 -2.40 9.66
C THR A 439 -15.33 -3.05 10.99
N ARG A 440 -14.92 -2.29 12.00
CA ARG A 440 -14.65 -2.80 13.34
C ARG A 440 -15.90 -3.39 14.01
N ARG A 441 -17.04 -2.73 13.86
CA ARG A 441 -18.32 -3.22 14.36
C ARG A 441 -18.70 -4.58 13.76
N PHE A 442 -18.41 -4.75 12.47
CA PHE A 442 -18.62 -6.02 11.77
C PHE A 442 -17.68 -7.10 12.28
N GLU A 443 -16.40 -6.81 12.45
CA GLU A 443 -15.42 -7.78 13.02
C GLU A 443 -15.79 -8.23 14.44
N GLU A 444 -16.36 -7.35 15.24
CA GLU A 444 -16.86 -7.69 16.58
C GLU A 444 -18.12 -8.56 16.54
N ALA A 445 -18.97 -8.37 15.52
CA ALA A 445 -20.22 -9.10 15.36
C ALA A 445 -20.05 -10.47 14.71
N ILE A 446 -19.06 -10.60 13.84
CA ILE A 446 -18.76 -11.81 13.08
C ILE A 446 -17.33 -12.21 13.40
N SER A 447 -17.03 -13.49 13.34
CA SER A 447 -15.73 -14.04 13.75
C SER A 447 -14.54 -13.66 12.85
N GLY A 448 -14.61 -12.57 12.06
CA GLY A 448 -13.53 -12.04 11.24
C GLY A 448 -13.97 -11.54 9.88
N LEU A 449 -13.05 -10.83 9.20
CA LEU A 449 -13.23 -10.29 7.83
C LEU A 449 -12.27 -10.91 6.82
N SER A 450 -11.17 -11.50 7.30
CA SER A 450 -10.18 -12.12 6.43
C SER A 450 -10.69 -13.46 5.91
N ALA A 451 -10.82 -13.56 4.59
CA ALA A 451 -11.26 -14.76 3.90
C ALA A 451 -10.06 -15.45 3.24
N ILE A 452 -9.84 -16.70 3.57
CA ILE A 452 -8.85 -17.56 2.93
C ILE A 452 -9.57 -18.58 2.08
N GLN A 453 -9.14 -18.73 0.84
CA GLN A 453 -9.66 -19.72 -0.07
C GLN A 453 -8.89 -21.04 0.07
N ILE A 454 -9.62 -22.13 0.19
CA ILE A 454 -9.07 -23.49 0.20
C ILE A 454 -9.55 -24.13 -1.09
N TRP A 455 -8.57 -24.44 -1.96
CA TRP A 455 -8.82 -25.09 -3.23
C TRP A 455 -8.62 -26.60 -3.10
N VAL A 456 -9.68 -27.35 -3.30
CA VAL A 456 -9.65 -28.80 -3.36
C VAL A 456 -9.74 -29.22 -4.83
N SER A 457 -8.80 -30.03 -5.28
CA SER A 457 -8.82 -30.58 -6.64
C SER A 457 -8.79 -32.10 -6.59
N THR A 458 -9.72 -32.71 -7.34
CA THR A 458 -9.90 -34.16 -7.43
C THR A 458 -9.39 -34.67 -8.76
N PRO A 459 -8.86 -35.89 -8.84
CA PRO A 459 -8.68 -36.55 -10.09
C PRO A 459 -10.05 -36.88 -10.71
N ASP A 460 -10.18 -36.81 -12.02
CA ASP A 460 -11.31 -37.32 -12.79
C ASP A 460 -12.72 -36.73 -12.51
N GLY A 461 -12.81 -35.47 -12.05
CA GLY A 461 -14.12 -34.80 -11.90
C GLY A 461 -14.96 -35.25 -10.70
N GLY A 462 -14.34 -35.80 -9.65
CA GLY A 462 -15.03 -36.46 -8.54
C GLY A 462 -15.53 -35.55 -7.40
N VAL A 463 -15.76 -34.24 -7.60
CA VAL A 463 -16.22 -33.33 -6.53
C VAL A 463 -17.62 -33.74 -6.00
N LEU A 464 -18.44 -34.34 -6.83
CA LEU A 464 -19.76 -34.82 -6.43
C LEU A 464 -19.75 -36.26 -5.88
N ASP A 465 -18.56 -36.87 -5.71
CA ASP A 465 -18.46 -38.17 -5.06
C ASP A 465 -18.98 -38.10 -3.62
N PRO A 466 -19.91 -39.00 -3.22
CA PRO A 466 -20.51 -39.01 -1.88
C PRO A 466 -19.47 -39.16 -0.75
N GLY A 467 -18.42 -39.96 -0.98
CA GLY A 467 -17.34 -40.14 -0.02
C GLY A 467 -16.46 -38.91 0.12
N LEU A 468 -16.23 -38.17 -0.98
CA LEU A 468 -15.52 -36.92 -0.93
C LEU A 468 -16.32 -35.84 -0.21
N LEU A 469 -17.62 -35.71 -0.51
CA LEU A 469 -18.50 -34.73 0.14
C LEU A 469 -18.59 -34.99 1.66
N LEU A 470 -18.71 -36.21 2.08
CA LEU A 470 -18.68 -36.61 3.50
C LEU A 470 -17.31 -36.21 4.14
N GLY A 471 -16.22 -36.48 3.43
CA GLY A 471 -14.88 -36.08 3.87
C GLY A 471 -14.70 -34.56 3.96
N LEU A 472 -15.25 -33.81 3.02
CA LEU A 472 -15.25 -32.31 3.04
C LEU A 472 -16.04 -31.77 4.23
N GLU A 473 -17.17 -32.39 4.57
CA GLU A 473 -17.96 -32.02 5.76
C GLU A 473 -17.16 -32.24 7.05
N GLU A 474 -16.48 -33.39 7.19
CA GLU A 474 -15.64 -33.65 8.36
C GLU A 474 -14.43 -32.69 8.40
N PHE A 475 -13.79 -32.41 7.25
CA PHE A 475 -12.73 -31.43 7.15
C PHE A 475 -13.20 -30.05 7.59
N THR A 476 -14.38 -29.63 7.14
CA THR A 476 -14.99 -28.34 7.53
C THR A 476 -15.21 -28.28 9.04
N ARG A 477 -15.73 -29.35 9.63
CA ARG A 477 -15.94 -29.45 11.09
C ARG A 477 -14.63 -29.41 11.87
N GLU A 478 -13.57 -30.09 11.39
CA GLU A 478 -12.25 -30.04 12.02
C GLU A 478 -11.65 -28.65 11.99
N LEU A 479 -11.75 -27.90 10.86
CA LEU A 479 -11.31 -26.52 10.79
C LEU A 479 -12.09 -25.63 11.78
N GLU A 480 -13.41 -25.75 11.86
CA GLU A 480 -14.25 -24.95 12.75
C GLU A 480 -14.07 -25.26 14.25
N ARG A 481 -13.39 -26.37 14.62
CA ARG A 481 -12.99 -26.66 16.01
C ARG A 481 -11.87 -25.74 16.51
N ASP A 482 -11.04 -25.21 15.59
CA ASP A 482 -10.02 -24.23 15.96
C ASP A 482 -10.68 -22.89 16.26
N ARG A 483 -10.41 -22.32 17.43
CA ARG A 483 -11.01 -21.03 17.87
C ARG A 483 -10.66 -19.83 16.99
N ARG A 484 -9.60 -19.95 16.20
CA ARG A 484 -9.14 -18.91 15.28
C ARG A 484 -9.99 -18.89 14.00
N VAL A 485 -10.67 -19.99 13.69
CA VAL A 485 -11.56 -20.12 12.54
C VAL A 485 -12.97 -19.68 12.94
N GLY A 486 -13.49 -18.71 12.25
CA GLY A 486 -14.84 -18.19 12.49
C GLY A 486 -15.91 -19.02 11.83
N SER A 487 -15.74 -19.30 10.55
CA SER A 487 -16.62 -20.17 9.77
C SER A 487 -15.90 -20.68 8.52
N VAL A 488 -16.39 -21.81 8.01
CA VAL A 488 -15.96 -22.36 6.72
C VAL A 488 -17.21 -22.59 5.87
N ALA A 489 -17.23 -21.98 4.68
CA ALA A 489 -18.31 -22.16 3.71
C ALA A 489 -17.78 -22.94 2.49
N GLY A 490 -18.55 -23.88 1.97
CA GLY A 490 -18.17 -24.72 0.84
C GLY A 490 -19.37 -25.48 0.25
N PRO A 491 -19.12 -26.50 -0.58
CA PRO A 491 -20.18 -27.29 -1.20
C PRO A 491 -21.17 -27.88 -0.19
N THR A 492 -20.66 -28.36 0.96
CA THR A 492 -21.52 -28.98 2.01
C THR A 492 -22.37 -27.93 2.74
N THR A 493 -21.99 -26.67 2.72
CA THR A 493 -22.79 -25.57 3.29
C THR A 493 -24.10 -25.39 2.51
N LEU A 494 -24.07 -25.57 1.19
CA LEU A 494 -25.28 -25.53 0.36
C LEU A 494 -26.24 -26.65 0.74
N LEU A 495 -25.72 -27.85 0.95
CA LEU A 495 -26.51 -29.01 1.40
C LEU A 495 -27.11 -28.79 2.79
N ALA A 496 -26.32 -28.25 3.72
CA ALA A 496 -26.79 -27.92 5.07
C ALA A 496 -27.91 -26.85 5.01
N TRP A 497 -27.77 -25.87 4.13
CA TRP A 497 -28.81 -24.87 3.92
C TRP A 497 -30.11 -25.50 3.35
N MET A 498 -30.02 -26.37 2.35
CA MET A 498 -31.16 -27.09 1.78
C MET A 498 -31.86 -27.96 2.82
N SER A 499 -31.08 -28.74 3.59
CA SER A 499 -31.60 -29.58 4.69
C SER A 499 -32.35 -28.74 5.73
N TYR A 500 -31.79 -27.55 6.06
CA TYR A 500 -32.44 -26.59 6.95
C TYR A 500 -33.71 -26.00 6.36
N ALA A 501 -33.68 -25.62 5.09
CA ALA A 501 -34.83 -25.05 4.37
C ALA A 501 -36.00 -26.04 4.27
N THR A 502 -35.73 -27.33 4.18
CA THR A 502 -36.76 -28.40 4.14
C THR A 502 -37.17 -28.92 5.53
N GLY A 503 -36.67 -28.29 6.62
CA GLY A 503 -37.06 -28.62 7.99
C GLY A 503 -36.34 -29.82 8.59
N GLN A 504 -35.29 -30.34 7.94
CA GLN A 504 -34.49 -31.47 8.42
C GLN A 504 -33.36 -31.06 9.38
N GLY A 505 -33.19 -29.76 9.61
CA GLY A 505 -32.12 -29.17 10.41
C GLY A 505 -30.87 -28.80 9.61
N ASP A 506 -29.90 -28.16 10.28
CA ASP A 506 -28.66 -27.61 9.67
C ASP A 506 -27.47 -28.58 9.76
N ARG A 507 -27.66 -29.79 10.31
CA ARG A 507 -26.64 -30.83 10.42
C ARG A 507 -26.88 -31.91 9.37
N LEU A 508 -25.87 -32.09 8.52
CA LEU A 508 -25.90 -33.17 7.54
C LEU A 508 -25.74 -34.54 8.22
N ALA A 509 -26.34 -35.58 7.64
CA ALA A 509 -26.30 -36.92 8.14
C ALA A 509 -24.88 -37.45 8.29
N ALA A 510 -24.62 -38.18 9.36
CA ALA A 510 -23.35 -38.89 9.56
C ALA A 510 -23.28 -40.21 8.80
N ASP A 511 -24.44 -40.74 8.37
CA ASP A 511 -24.54 -42.01 7.66
C ASP A 511 -24.06 -41.88 6.22
N PRO A 512 -23.02 -42.60 5.78
CA PRO A 512 -22.51 -42.57 4.40
C PRO A 512 -23.58 -42.87 3.34
N ALA A 513 -24.57 -43.71 3.65
CA ALA A 513 -25.62 -44.06 2.70
C ALA A 513 -26.53 -42.86 2.31
N ALA A 514 -26.68 -41.88 3.19
CA ALA A 514 -27.45 -40.65 2.90
C ALA A 514 -26.79 -39.74 1.90
N TRP A 515 -25.47 -39.86 1.73
CA TRP A 515 -24.69 -38.92 0.88
C TRP A 515 -24.85 -39.15 -0.63
N GLU A 516 -25.33 -40.31 -1.08
CA GLU A 516 -25.72 -40.52 -2.47
C GLU A 516 -26.88 -39.60 -2.84
N GLY A 517 -27.89 -39.50 -1.97
CA GLY A 517 -29.02 -38.60 -2.16
C GLY A 517 -28.61 -37.11 -2.06
N LEU A 518 -27.70 -36.76 -1.14
CA LEU A 518 -27.18 -35.42 -0.97
C LEU A 518 -26.33 -34.97 -2.19
N ALA A 519 -25.51 -35.87 -2.74
CA ALA A 519 -24.75 -35.60 -3.94
C ALA A 519 -25.65 -35.30 -5.17
N ALA A 520 -26.71 -36.10 -5.35
CA ALA A 520 -27.70 -35.87 -6.40
C ALA A 520 -28.46 -34.54 -6.22
N GLN A 521 -28.79 -34.17 -4.97
CA GLN A 521 -29.37 -32.85 -4.67
C GLN A 521 -28.39 -31.70 -5.00
N LEU A 522 -27.10 -31.85 -4.69
CA LEU A 522 -26.09 -30.85 -5.01
C LEU A 522 -25.94 -30.66 -6.52
N ASP A 523 -25.95 -31.74 -7.29
CA ASP A 523 -25.91 -31.69 -8.75
C ASP A 523 -27.12 -30.90 -9.31
N GLN A 524 -28.31 -31.13 -8.79
CA GLN A 524 -29.49 -30.34 -9.16
C GLN A 524 -29.35 -28.85 -8.79
N ILE A 525 -28.85 -28.54 -7.59
CA ILE A 525 -28.62 -27.15 -7.16
C ILE A 525 -27.64 -26.45 -8.11
N LEU A 526 -26.57 -27.12 -8.55
CA LEU A 526 -25.60 -26.55 -9.48
C LEU A 526 -26.20 -26.16 -10.83
N LEU A 527 -27.24 -26.88 -11.27
CA LEU A 527 -27.96 -26.56 -12.51
C LEU A 527 -28.89 -25.35 -12.34
N GLU A 528 -29.58 -25.26 -11.22
CA GLU A 528 -30.66 -24.29 -10.96
C GLU A 528 -30.15 -22.99 -10.36
N GLU A 529 -29.08 -23.02 -9.52
CA GLU A 529 -28.62 -21.88 -8.73
C GLU A 529 -27.22 -21.40 -9.14
N PRO A 530 -27.12 -20.25 -9.81
CA PRO A 530 -25.81 -19.69 -10.19
C PRO A 530 -24.89 -19.46 -8.99
N ALA A 531 -25.41 -19.12 -7.80
CA ALA A 531 -24.61 -18.88 -6.61
C ALA A 531 -23.90 -20.16 -6.12
N ALA A 532 -24.43 -21.36 -6.41
CA ALA A 532 -23.80 -22.62 -6.08
C ALA A 532 -22.50 -22.86 -6.85
N ARG A 533 -22.40 -22.29 -8.06
CA ARG A 533 -21.21 -22.34 -8.93
C ARG A 533 -20.02 -21.61 -8.33
N ALA A 534 -20.24 -20.78 -7.34
CA ALA A 534 -19.14 -20.16 -6.58
C ALA A 534 -18.30 -21.19 -5.80
N TYR A 535 -18.84 -22.37 -5.50
CA TYR A 535 -18.16 -23.39 -4.70
C TYR A 535 -17.67 -24.58 -5.49
N ILE A 536 -18.19 -24.82 -6.69
CA ILE A 536 -17.84 -25.99 -7.53
C ILE A 536 -17.64 -25.52 -8.97
N ASP A 537 -16.54 -25.95 -9.57
CA ASP A 537 -16.28 -25.75 -10.99
C ASP A 537 -17.20 -26.68 -11.83
N ILE A 538 -18.23 -26.09 -12.41
CA ILE A 538 -19.21 -26.80 -13.20
C ILE A 538 -18.68 -27.32 -14.55
N ASN A 539 -17.54 -26.80 -15.02
CA ASN A 539 -17.01 -27.19 -16.32
C ASN A 539 -16.30 -28.53 -16.26
N SER A 540 -15.61 -28.80 -15.13
CA SER A 540 -14.82 -30.03 -14.99
C SER A 540 -15.33 -30.92 -13.85
N LEU A 541 -16.10 -30.38 -12.90
CA LEU A 541 -16.47 -31.03 -11.63
C LEU A 541 -15.26 -31.60 -10.85
N ALA A 542 -14.06 -31.08 -11.16
CA ALA A 542 -12.80 -31.52 -10.58
C ALA A 542 -12.31 -30.59 -9.46
N ASN A 543 -12.92 -29.41 -9.30
CA ASN A 543 -12.45 -28.39 -8.41
C ASN A 543 -13.55 -27.91 -7.47
N ALA A 544 -13.24 -27.85 -6.18
CA ALA A 544 -14.11 -27.26 -5.17
C ALA A 544 -13.40 -26.13 -4.42
N ARG A 545 -14.15 -25.11 -4.06
CA ARG A 545 -13.74 -23.98 -3.24
C ARG A 545 -14.38 -24.04 -1.87
N LEU A 546 -13.56 -23.91 -0.82
CA LEU A 546 -14.04 -23.59 0.51
C LEU A 546 -13.49 -22.22 0.90
N THR A 547 -14.31 -21.43 1.57
CA THR A 547 -13.92 -20.11 2.09
C THR A 547 -13.85 -20.20 3.61
N MET A 548 -12.66 -20.06 4.18
CA MET A 548 -12.42 -20.01 5.61
C MET A 548 -12.34 -18.55 6.06
N ILE A 549 -13.20 -18.13 6.96
CA ILE A 549 -13.21 -16.81 7.55
C ILE A 549 -12.50 -16.82 8.89
N HIS A 550 -11.58 -15.87 9.12
CA HIS A 550 -10.85 -15.72 10.36
C HIS A 550 -10.59 -14.25 10.67
N ARG A 551 -10.14 -13.94 11.89
CA ARG A 551 -9.63 -12.60 12.23
C ARG A 551 -8.20 -12.46 11.72
N GLY A 552 -7.89 -11.32 11.09
CA GLY A 552 -6.56 -11.10 10.52
C GLY A 552 -5.40 -11.19 11.51
N SER A 553 -5.67 -10.91 12.81
CA SER A 553 -4.69 -11.01 13.90
C SER A 553 -4.50 -12.41 14.49
N ASP A 554 -5.32 -13.41 14.11
CA ASP A 554 -5.35 -14.73 14.77
C ASP A 554 -4.23 -15.66 14.30
N PHE A 555 -3.64 -15.38 13.13
CA PHE A 555 -2.50 -16.12 12.58
C PHE A 555 -1.27 -15.23 12.47
N LYS A 556 -0.12 -15.78 12.84
CA LYS A 556 1.16 -15.04 12.78
C LYS A 556 1.75 -15.00 11.38
N GLY A 557 1.30 -15.86 10.46
CA GLY A 557 1.77 -15.91 9.08
C GLY A 557 1.17 -17.08 8.30
N VAL A 558 1.56 -17.14 7.04
CA VAL A 558 1.10 -18.12 6.05
C VAL A 558 1.40 -19.57 6.49
N GLY A 559 2.55 -19.76 7.14
CA GLY A 559 2.97 -21.08 7.62
C GLY A 559 1.97 -21.71 8.60
N GLU A 560 1.45 -20.94 9.58
CA GLU A 560 0.45 -21.41 10.54
C GLU A 560 -0.88 -21.79 9.87
N ILE A 561 -1.30 -20.97 8.89
CA ILE A 561 -2.54 -21.20 8.13
C ILE A 561 -2.44 -22.51 7.34
N LYS A 562 -1.37 -22.67 6.56
CA LYS A 562 -1.12 -23.89 5.78
C LYS A 562 -0.99 -25.14 6.66
N GLN A 563 -0.34 -25.00 7.80
CA GLN A 563 -0.19 -26.10 8.76
C GLN A 563 -1.54 -26.51 9.36
N LEU A 564 -2.39 -25.56 9.74
CA LEU A 564 -3.73 -25.82 10.24
C LEU A 564 -4.55 -26.57 9.18
N VAL A 565 -4.65 -26.02 7.97
CA VAL A 565 -5.39 -26.62 6.87
C VAL A 565 -4.89 -28.03 6.58
N ARG A 566 -3.55 -28.21 6.52
CA ARG A 566 -2.94 -29.51 6.26
C ARG A 566 -3.23 -30.53 7.36
N SER A 567 -3.09 -30.14 8.63
CA SER A 567 -3.35 -31.04 9.75
C SER A 567 -4.81 -31.51 9.84
N CYS A 568 -5.75 -30.59 9.58
CA CYS A 568 -7.17 -30.93 9.51
C CYS A 568 -7.48 -31.81 8.29
N TRP A 569 -6.82 -31.56 7.16
CA TRP A 569 -6.95 -32.35 5.94
C TRP A 569 -6.47 -33.81 6.15
N ASP A 570 -5.28 -33.97 6.69
CA ASP A 570 -4.67 -35.28 6.93
C ASP A 570 -5.51 -36.09 7.94
N LYS A 571 -6.07 -35.42 8.94
CA LYS A 571 -6.96 -36.04 9.92
C LYS A 571 -8.27 -36.53 9.30
N ALA A 572 -8.94 -35.68 8.52
CA ALA A 572 -10.17 -36.04 7.83
C ALA A 572 -9.91 -37.08 6.73
N GLY A 573 -8.81 -36.95 5.97
CA GLY A 573 -8.43 -37.87 4.91
C GLY A 573 -8.06 -39.26 5.39
N SER A 574 -7.58 -39.40 6.63
CA SER A 574 -7.34 -40.74 7.25
C SER A 574 -8.62 -41.52 7.44
N ALA A 575 -9.76 -40.84 7.66
CA ALA A 575 -11.06 -41.47 7.81
C ALA A 575 -11.81 -41.63 6.47
N HIS A 576 -11.51 -40.78 5.49
CA HIS A 576 -12.19 -40.71 4.19
C HIS A 576 -11.19 -40.82 3.01
N PRO A 577 -11.00 -42.03 2.44
CA PRO A 577 -10.01 -42.28 1.40
C PRO A 577 -10.18 -41.39 0.13
N ALA A 578 -11.43 -41.06 -0.24
CA ALA A 578 -11.71 -40.19 -1.37
C ALA A 578 -11.13 -38.77 -1.15
N LEU A 579 -11.18 -38.26 0.09
CA LEU A 579 -10.54 -37.02 0.46
C LEU A 579 -9.00 -37.11 0.41
N GLY A 580 -8.44 -38.21 0.92
CA GLY A 580 -7.01 -38.50 0.92
C GLY A 580 -6.38 -38.57 -0.49
N ALA A 581 -7.17 -39.02 -1.49
CA ALA A 581 -6.75 -39.06 -2.89
C ALA A 581 -6.75 -37.69 -3.59
N SER A 582 -7.37 -36.69 -2.98
CA SER A 582 -7.50 -35.33 -3.53
C SER A 582 -6.39 -34.42 -3.03
N ARG A 583 -6.20 -33.27 -3.72
CA ARG A 583 -5.20 -32.26 -3.33
C ARG A 583 -5.88 -31.07 -2.68
N VAL A 584 -5.31 -30.61 -1.57
CA VAL A 584 -5.71 -29.36 -0.92
C VAL A 584 -4.62 -28.30 -1.08
N ARG A 585 -5.03 -27.09 -1.43
CA ARG A 585 -4.16 -25.91 -1.53
C ARG A 585 -4.83 -24.73 -0.84
N VAL A 586 -4.01 -23.89 -0.22
CA VAL A 586 -4.47 -22.65 0.39
C VAL A 586 -4.10 -21.54 -0.59
N VAL A 587 -5.07 -20.77 -1.03
CA VAL A 587 -4.95 -19.78 -2.11
C VAL A 587 -5.79 -18.53 -1.82
N GLY A 588 -5.77 -17.57 -2.74
CA GLY A 588 -6.62 -16.38 -2.70
C GLY A 588 -5.98 -15.21 -2.01
N GLU A 589 -6.71 -14.12 -2.04
CA GLU A 589 -6.24 -12.79 -1.63
C GLU A 589 -5.84 -12.73 -0.15
N GLY A 590 -6.61 -13.34 0.74
CA GLY A 590 -6.31 -13.34 2.17
C GLY A 590 -4.99 -14.06 2.51
N LEU A 591 -4.64 -15.13 1.78
CA LEU A 591 -3.34 -15.78 1.92
C LEU A 591 -2.21 -14.85 1.46
N LEU A 592 -2.40 -14.15 0.34
CA LEU A 592 -1.42 -13.23 -0.21
C LEU A 592 -1.21 -12.03 0.71
N GLN A 593 -2.26 -11.51 1.35
CA GLN A 593 -2.16 -10.48 2.39
C GLN A 593 -1.33 -10.96 3.59
N ALA A 594 -1.62 -12.14 4.11
CA ALA A 594 -0.87 -12.73 5.22
C ALA A 594 0.62 -12.91 4.85
N LYS A 595 0.90 -13.27 3.60
CA LYS A 595 2.25 -13.45 3.08
C LYS A 595 3.02 -12.14 2.98
N ILE A 596 2.38 -11.09 2.46
CA ILE A 596 2.97 -9.74 2.44
C ILE A 596 3.37 -9.33 3.84
N ALA A 597 2.48 -9.55 4.82
CA ALA A 597 2.73 -9.26 6.21
C ALA A 597 3.95 -10.01 6.77
N GLU A 598 4.07 -11.30 6.46
CA GLU A 598 5.18 -12.15 6.92
C GLU A 598 6.52 -11.76 6.29
N TYR A 599 6.54 -11.48 4.98
CA TYR A 599 7.76 -11.10 4.26
C TYR A 599 8.18 -9.64 4.46
N MET A 600 7.30 -8.80 4.94
CA MET A 600 7.54 -7.36 5.03
C MET A 600 8.76 -7.02 5.90
N VAL A 601 8.88 -7.61 7.09
CA VAL A 601 9.98 -7.29 8.01
C VAL A 601 11.33 -7.83 7.53
N PRO A 602 11.46 -9.12 7.15
CA PRO A 602 12.73 -9.63 6.63
C PRO A 602 13.21 -8.87 5.40
N THR A 603 12.35 -8.71 4.40
CA THR A 603 12.68 -8.02 3.14
C THR A 603 13.11 -6.58 3.36
N LEU A 604 12.44 -5.85 4.26
CA LEU A 604 12.79 -4.47 4.56
C LEU A 604 14.08 -4.38 5.37
N THR A 605 14.33 -5.31 6.27
CA THR A 605 15.58 -5.39 7.02
C THR A 605 16.75 -5.68 6.10
N GLU A 606 16.61 -6.63 5.18
CA GLU A 606 17.62 -6.98 4.17
C GLU A 606 17.87 -5.81 3.22
N SER A 607 16.82 -5.20 2.68
CA SER A 607 16.93 -4.04 1.80
C SER A 607 17.57 -2.86 2.50
N PHE A 608 17.25 -2.62 3.77
CA PHE A 608 17.86 -1.55 4.56
C PHE A 608 19.34 -1.82 4.82
N ALA A 609 19.70 -3.05 5.23
CA ALA A 609 21.09 -3.44 5.46
C ALA A 609 21.92 -3.35 4.17
N LEU A 610 21.36 -3.80 3.04
CA LEU A 610 22.00 -3.70 1.74
C LEU A 610 22.20 -2.24 1.33
N THR A 611 21.16 -1.42 1.46
CA THR A 611 21.22 0.02 1.17
C THR A 611 22.31 0.69 2.02
N ALA A 612 22.32 0.45 3.33
CA ALA A 612 23.35 0.98 4.23
C ALA A 612 24.77 0.50 3.84
N GLY A 613 24.91 -0.77 3.45
CA GLY A 613 26.17 -1.33 2.96
C GLY A 613 26.65 -0.69 1.65
N ILE A 614 25.77 -0.52 0.68
CA ILE A 614 26.07 0.11 -0.61
C ILE A 614 26.47 1.57 -0.41
N ILE A 615 25.75 2.30 0.42
CA ILE A 615 26.07 3.67 0.77
C ILE A 615 27.42 3.77 1.47
N PHE A 616 27.70 2.85 2.39
CA PHE A 616 29.03 2.78 3.01
C PHE A 616 30.12 2.56 1.96
N VAL A 617 29.93 1.67 0.99
CA VAL A 617 30.87 1.47 -0.12
C VAL A 617 31.00 2.73 -0.97
N ALA A 618 29.90 3.43 -1.28
CA ALA A 618 29.93 4.70 -2.00
C ALA A 618 30.78 5.74 -1.22
N PHE A 619 30.62 5.82 0.09
CA PHE A 619 31.45 6.68 0.93
C PHE A 619 32.93 6.26 0.99
N LEU A 620 33.21 4.96 0.87
CA LEU A 620 34.61 4.49 0.73
C LEU A 620 35.28 5.04 -0.54
N ILE A 621 34.49 5.22 -1.61
CA ILE A 621 35.00 5.77 -2.87
C ILE A 621 35.12 7.30 -2.80
N VAL A 622 34.11 7.96 -2.24
CA VAL A 622 34.03 9.44 -2.21
C VAL A 622 35.01 10.05 -1.20
N PHE A 623 35.14 9.46 -0.01
CA PHE A 623 35.99 10.01 1.06
C PHE A 623 37.27 9.24 1.22
N ARG A 624 38.40 9.96 1.28
CA ARG A 624 39.73 9.37 1.48
C ARG A 624 40.05 8.98 2.93
N SER A 625 39.41 9.64 3.92
CA SER A 625 39.67 9.40 5.35
C SER A 625 38.68 8.40 5.94
N GLY A 626 39.14 7.36 6.64
CA GLY A 626 38.28 6.39 7.32
C GLY A 626 37.38 7.01 8.39
N ALA A 627 37.85 7.99 9.13
CA ALA A 627 37.06 8.73 10.10
C ALA A 627 35.93 9.53 9.43
N ALA A 628 36.21 10.19 8.30
CA ALA A 628 35.18 10.92 7.55
C ALA A 628 34.10 10.00 7.01
N ARG A 629 34.44 8.77 6.60
CA ARG A 629 33.48 7.76 6.12
C ARG A 629 32.51 7.34 7.20
N LEU A 630 32.98 7.03 8.40
CA LEU A 630 32.11 6.68 9.53
C LEU A 630 31.28 7.87 10.00
N MET A 631 31.90 9.05 10.14
CA MET A 631 31.18 10.26 10.56
C MET A 631 30.07 10.67 9.58
N ALA A 632 30.22 10.37 8.29
CA ALA A 632 29.19 10.68 7.29
C ALA A 632 27.92 9.82 7.46
N MET A 633 27.97 8.62 8.02
CA MET A 633 26.80 7.77 8.23
C MET A 633 26.01 8.09 9.51
N ILE A 634 26.67 8.66 10.52
CA ILE A 634 26.06 8.90 11.85
C ILE A 634 24.78 9.75 11.75
N PRO A 635 24.72 10.88 11.02
CA PRO A 635 23.51 11.69 10.96
C PRO A 635 22.32 10.98 10.32
N SER A 636 22.54 10.12 9.31
CA SER A 636 21.48 9.33 8.68
C SER A 636 20.90 8.30 9.65
N VAL A 637 21.77 7.57 10.35
CA VAL A 637 21.36 6.60 11.36
C VAL A 637 20.64 7.30 12.53
N PHE A 638 21.15 8.46 12.96
CA PHE A 638 20.52 9.29 13.98
C PHE A 638 19.10 9.69 13.59
N ALA A 639 18.90 10.22 12.38
CA ALA A 639 17.59 10.65 11.90
C ALA A 639 16.56 9.50 11.92
N ILE A 640 16.98 8.31 11.46
CA ILE A 640 16.11 7.13 11.41
C ILE A 640 15.77 6.63 12.82
N LEU A 641 16.74 6.53 13.72
CA LEU A 641 16.50 6.06 15.08
C LEU A 641 15.64 7.03 15.89
N VAL A 642 15.83 8.32 15.70
CA VAL A 642 14.98 9.36 16.33
C VAL A 642 13.58 9.31 15.75
N MET A 643 13.43 9.07 14.44
CA MET A 643 12.11 8.87 13.82
C MET A 643 11.37 7.70 14.47
N PHE A 644 11.99 6.54 14.62
CA PHE A 644 11.38 5.39 15.29
C PHE A 644 11.05 5.67 16.77
N LEU A 645 11.90 6.42 17.47
CA LEU A 645 11.61 6.84 18.83
C LEU A 645 10.36 7.71 18.90
N VAL A 646 10.26 8.71 18.03
CA VAL A 646 9.09 9.60 17.94
C VAL A 646 7.84 8.81 17.58
N MET A 647 7.91 7.92 16.59
CA MET A 647 6.79 7.05 16.19
C MET A 647 6.29 6.23 17.39
N ARG A 648 7.20 5.62 18.16
CA ARG A 648 6.82 4.85 19.36
C ARG A 648 6.14 5.70 20.43
N VAL A 649 6.64 6.92 20.67
CA VAL A 649 6.07 7.84 21.65
C VAL A 649 4.66 8.28 21.25
N ILE A 650 4.43 8.52 19.96
CA ILE A 650 3.12 8.92 19.41
C ILE A 650 2.19 7.72 19.23
N GLY A 651 2.73 6.48 19.26
CA GLY A 651 1.94 5.26 19.08
C GLY A 651 1.73 4.88 17.62
N ILE A 652 2.57 5.36 16.69
CA ILE A 652 2.56 4.97 15.28
C ILE A 652 3.27 3.63 15.13
N PRO A 653 2.61 2.57 14.62
CA PRO A 653 3.22 1.26 14.43
C PRO A 653 4.17 1.24 13.23
N LEU A 654 4.99 0.19 13.15
CA LEU A 654 5.72 -0.14 11.93
C LEU A 654 4.75 -0.70 10.89
N ASN A 655 4.75 -0.12 9.70
CA ASN A 655 4.02 -0.59 8.55
C ASN A 655 4.81 -0.34 7.27
N ILE A 656 4.31 -0.76 6.12
CA ILE A 656 4.98 -0.60 4.82
C ILE A 656 5.41 0.86 4.59
N ALA A 657 4.50 1.81 4.83
CA ALA A 657 4.76 3.23 4.59
C ALA A 657 5.86 3.79 5.52
N THR A 658 5.82 3.46 6.81
CA THR A 658 6.78 3.98 7.80
C THR A 658 8.19 3.42 7.60
N ILE A 659 8.31 2.17 7.14
CA ILE A 659 9.61 1.56 6.85
C ILE A 659 10.19 2.11 5.55
N LEU A 660 9.34 2.38 4.55
CA LEU A 660 9.76 3.07 3.32
C LEU A 660 10.28 4.49 3.58
N ILE A 661 9.66 5.21 4.52
CA ILE A 661 10.15 6.52 4.95
C ILE A 661 11.58 6.39 5.50
N ALA A 662 11.88 5.35 6.30
CA ALA A 662 13.24 5.13 6.82
C ALA A 662 14.26 4.93 5.69
N SER A 663 13.93 4.13 4.68
CA SER A 663 14.79 3.91 3.50
C SER A 663 14.95 5.19 2.67
N THR A 664 13.88 5.96 2.51
CA THR A 664 13.89 7.26 1.80
C THR A 664 14.75 8.29 2.54
N VAL A 665 14.62 8.37 3.87
CA VAL A 665 15.43 9.25 4.72
C VAL A 665 16.91 8.88 4.62
N LEU A 666 17.23 7.58 4.59
CA LEU A 666 18.62 7.13 4.41
C LEU A 666 19.19 7.66 3.09
N GLY A 667 18.50 7.47 1.96
CA GLY A 667 18.96 7.91 0.65
C GLY A 667 19.01 9.44 0.48
N ALA A 668 18.09 10.18 1.13
CA ALA A 668 18.02 11.64 1.00
C ALA A 668 18.95 12.40 1.95
N SER A 669 19.21 11.89 3.15
CA SER A 669 20.00 12.59 4.18
C SER A 669 21.49 12.70 3.83
N GLU A 670 22.00 11.86 2.94
CA GLU A 670 23.41 11.84 2.52
C GLU A 670 23.79 13.02 1.65
N ASN A 671 22.82 13.61 0.97
CA ASN A 671 23.02 14.78 0.14
C ASN A 671 23.72 15.91 0.91
N ASP A 672 23.21 16.26 2.08
CA ASP A 672 23.74 17.36 2.89
C ASP A 672 25.12 17.04 3.48
N GLN A 673 25.34 15.78 3.85
CA GLN A 673 26.61 15.31 4.41
C GLN A 673 27.75 15.38 3.39
N ILE A 674 27.49 14.90 2.16
CA ILE A 674 28.47 14.95 1.08
C ILE A 674 28.86 16.41 0.80
N HIS A 675 27.87 17.31 0.67
CA HIS A 675 28.13 18.73 0.43
C HIS A 675 28.90 19.39 1.60
N PHE A 676 28.55 19.05 2.84
CA PHE A 676 29.25 19.56 4.02
C PHE A 676 30.73 19.14 4.02
N PHE A 677 31.03 17.85 3.79
CA PHE A 677 32.40 17.34 3.79
C PHE A 677 33.23 17.90 2.63
N PHE A 678 32.64 18.03 1.42
CA PHE A 678 33.32 18.66 0.29
C PHE A 678 33.66 20.13 0.58
N HIS A 679 32.72 20.87 1.15
CA HIS A 679 32.97 22.27 1.51
C HIS A 679 34.02 22.43 2.64
N PHE A 680 33.97 21.55 3.63
CA PHE A 680 34.94 21.49 4.69
C PHE A 680 36.37 21.19 4.15
N GLN A 681 36.51 20.21 3.26
CA GLN A 681 37.80 19.91 2.62
C GLN A 681 38.32 21.07 1.77
N GLU A 682 37.45 21.73 1.01
CA GLU A 682 37.79 22.91 0.21
C GLU A 682 38.40 24.02 1.10
N ARG A 683 37.76 24.32 2.24
CA ARG A 683 38.26 25.33 3.17
C ARG A 683 39.50 24.93 3.94
N ARG A 684 39.72 23.65 4.17
CA ARG A 684 40.93 23.16 4.86
C ARG A 684 42.16 23.17 3.95
N ASN A 685 41.98 23.02 2.66
CA ASN A 685 43.05 23.00 1.66
C ASN A 685 43.40 24.40 1.14
N ASN A 686 42.59 25.41 1.44
CA ASN A 686 42.84 26.84 1.21
C ASN A 686 43.29 27.52 2.50
#